data_fb8a8c877fefcc6a1d67dc15003bdba1
#
_entry.id   fb8a8c877fefcc6a1d67dc15003bdba1
#
_cell.length_a   1.000
_cell.length_b   1.000
_cell.length_c   1.000
_cell.angle_alpha   90.00
_cell.angle_beta   90.00
_cell.angle_gamma   90.00
#
_symmetry.space_group_name_H-M   'P 1'
#
loop_
_entity.id
_entity.type
_entity.pdbx_description
1 polymer ?
#
loop_
_entity_poly.entity_id
_entity_poly.type
_entity_poly.pdbx_seq_one_letter_code
_entity_poly.pdbx_strand_id
1 'polypeptide(L)'
;TQADKLFEGIDLSLLGDDLQPDRLVTAEDLARDGLAFPAFYGDDMLLPIGKTPAYLGQAVAILIYHDFARFRFAKDKLKFREGTIKYGAQTGPLQRDPWGTFRYVRVGGDKPFDDDRFSSLKDTPIFPISMKKHLPVWPEGREGGKLDQEGMYYAGMIADELKTPPDEWLVMSRRYTTQSVDTSALEPDNANGWFDAETQTLHLVVPTQSPQEVADEMPRMLAKRNPPVKQLILHPCYTVGYGSKDHFNFPYYGAVAAMYGDGHPVRLANDRFEQFQTALKRHAFDMNYRIAVNRQTGVLQSFHGEMTADGGGRSNFTPSVVMVAATAAQSIYYFPKSDLSAVGLASRAIDAGSARGYGTLQSMAATEMMVDELAAELKIDPIEFRLRNVLKSGMKNTQGAIPAGAIRADEVLEKAAKHEMWLQRAKRKAEFESQHPGKRYGVGFGCVQKDFGTGAETSFARVELGEDGRIMLHHSGAEMGTGMSTSQSVLCAQWLGKPADEAHFSVTDWSVLPMVTSGDPYVMSQADQDRLQTNPAWTPSYCSPSSASNSAYYFSHSTREAARLIFDHGLWPAAMAIWQSGPGGGQAAPLVVRREDARWVEGGLTAAGMEVLSLERLAKQLYQMGGIAGAAVHVFNRWQWAEADFTLSGNSERLPIDGLAVRNAGGEFKTLPRNQVYYPPTQRNNAAVTYYSAVGTLAEVAVDIATGQVELLNHHSIMECGNLIVPELVSGQLQGGLAMGIGHALHEYLPLYEDGPGNGTWNFNRYHLPRASDVAVWKQTDDILPALSETDPPKGMAEVVMIPVVAALVNAIADATGHRFRDLPVRAENIREVLQ
;
A
#
# COMPACT_ATOMS: atom_id res chain seq x y z
N THR A 1 -21.82 17.90 8.52
CA THR A 1 -23.20 17.40 8.73
C THR A 1 -23.33 16.59 10.02
N GLN A 2 -24.58 16.46 10.53
CA GLN A 2 -24.95 15.57 11.63
C GLN A 2 -25.60 14.31 11.06
N ALA A 3 -24.98 13.17 11.29
CA ALA A 3 -25.32 11.92 10.60
C ALA A 3 -26.64 11.25 11.06
N ASP A 4 -27.29 11.76 12.09
CA ASP A 4 -28.52 11.21 12.65
C ASP A 4 -29.76 12.11 12.45
N LYS A 5 -29.61 13.16 11.61
CA LYS A 5 -30.71 14.12 11.32
C LYS A 5 -30.88 14.33 9.83
N LEU A 6 -32.13 14.57 9.43
CA LEU A 6 -32.42 14.94 8.05
C LEU A 6 -31.77 16.28 7.68
N PHE A 7 -31.12 16.35 6.54
CA PHE A 7 -30.61 17.59 5.99
C PHE A 7 -31.73 18.36 5.31
N GLU A 8 -31.95 19.60 5.71
CA GLU A 8 -33.03 20.44 5.20
C GLU A 8 -32.57 21.64 4.35
N GLY A 9 -31.25 21.85 4.28
CA GLY A 9 -30.71 22.92 3.42
C GLY A 9 -29.58 23.71 4.10
N ILE A 10 -29.15 24.75 3.39
CA ILE A 10 -28.03 25.61 3.77
C ILE A 10 -28.53 27.03 3.96
N ASP A 11 -28.08 27.71 5.00
CA ASP A 11 -28.34 29.10 5.29
C ASP A 11 -27.03 29.90 5.30
N LEU A 12 -26.83 30.70 4.28
CA LEU A 12 -25.69 31.60 4.11
C LEU A 12 -25.99 33.06 4.47
N SER A 13 -27.12 33.33 5.10
CA SER A 13 -27.50 34.69 5.50
C SER A 13 -26.47 35.40 6.38
N LEU A 14 -25.70 34.60 7.19
CA LEU A 14 -24.61 35.10 8.02
C LEU A 14 -23.52 35.83 7.21
N LEU A 15 -23.36 35.51 5.94
CA LEU A 15 -22.34 36.12 5.08
C LEU A 15 -22.68 37.57 4.71
N GLY A 16 -23.96 37.95 4.70
CA GLY A 16 -24.39 39.23 4.13
C GLY A 16 -24.20 39.25 2.61
N ASP A 17 -24.57 40.36 1.97
CA ASP A 17 -24.53 40.46 0.50
C ASP A 17 -23.07 40.46 -0.04
N ASP A 18 -22.12 41.02 0.69
CA ASP A 18 -20.73 41.21 0.25
C ASP A 18 -19.92 39.90 0.18
N LEU A 19 -20.28 38.89 0.98
CA LEU A 19 -19.54 37.67 1.10
C LEU A 19 -20.30 36.42 0.57
N GLN A 20 -21.38 36.60 -0.15
CA GLN A 20 -22.03 35.47 -0.84
C GLN A 20 -21.06 34.85 -1.86
N PRO A 21 -21.11 33.53 -2.06
CA PRO A 21 -20.31 32.90 -3.10
C PRO A 21 -20.74 33.35 -4.48
N ASP A 22 -19.81 33.44 -5.40
CA ASP A 22 -20.14 33.73 -6.82
C ASP A 22 -20.91 32.55 -7.44
N ARG A 23 -20.63 31.32 -6.95
CA ARG A 23 -21.39 30.11 -7.27
C ARG A 23 -21.56 29.23 -6.05
N LEU A 24 -22.78 28.76 -5.80
CA LEU A 24 -23.13 27.70 -4.88
C LEU A 24 -23.49 26.46 -5.70
N VAL A 25 -22.80 25.36 -5.46
CA VAL A 25 -23.04 24.06 -6.11
C VAL A 25 -23.62 23.09 -5.09
N THR A 26 -24.77 22.52 -5.37
CA THR A 26 -25.47 21.58 -4.49
C THR A 26 -25.71 20.24 -5.16
N ALA A 27 -26.27 19.29 -4.43
CA ALA A 27 -26.65 17.98 -4.99
C ALA A 27 -27.64 18.07 -6.14
N GLU A 28 -28.56 19.07 -6.08
CA GLU A 28 -29.56 19.32 -7.12
C GLU A 28 -28.90 19.79 -8.42
N ASP A 29 -27.85 20.62 -8.34
CA ASP A 29 -27.04 21.01 -9.50
C ASP A 29 -26.38 19.80 -10.15
N LEU A 30 -25.75 18.92 -9.33
CA LEU A 30 -25.11 17.71 -9.83
C LEU A 30 -26.11 16.77 -10.50
N ALA A 31 -27.29 16.57 -9.90
CA ALA A 31 -28.34 15.72 -10.45
C ALA A 31 -28.88 16.27 -11.78
N ARG A 32 -29.11 17.58 -11.86
CA ARG A 32 -29.56 18.27 -13.10
C ARG A 32 -28.52 18.10 -14.21
N ASP A 33 -27.25 18.22 -13.89
CA ASP A 33 -26.16 18.22 -14.86
C ASP A 33 -25.57 16.78 -15.10
N GLY A 34 -26.16 15.75 -14.47
CA GLY A 34 -25.84 14.34 -14.70
C GLY A 34 -24.51 13.88 -14.08
N LEU A 35 -24.08 14.53 -13.01
CA LEU A 35 -22.83 14.20 -12.31
C LEU A 35 -23.10 13.28 -11.11
N ALA A 36 -22.35 12.19 -11.00
CA ALA A 36 -22.40 11.25 -9.88
C ALA A 36 -21.03 10.65 -9.60
N PHE A 37 -20.77 10.28 -8.34
CA PHE A 37 -19.57 9.50 -8.04
C PHE A 37 -19.56 8.17 -8.80
N PRO A 38 -18.38 7.65 -9.15
CA PRO A 38 -18.25 6.25 -9.56
C PRO A 38 -18.86 5.31 -8.50
N ALA A 39 -19.49 4.25 -8.96
CA ALA A 39 -20.22 3.30 -8.09
C ALA A 39 -19.34 2.69 -6.99
N PHE A 40 -18.03 2.63 -7.21
CA PHE A 40 -17.06 2.12 -6.23
C PHE A 40 -17.03 2.95 -4.95
N TYR A 41 -17.17 4.27 -5.05
CA TYR A 41 -17.13 5.16 -3.88
C TYR A 41 -18.49 5.28 -3.17
N GLY A 42 -19.54 4.68 -3.74
CA GLY A 42 -20.91 4.72 -3.17
C GLY A 42 -21.60 6.05 -3.36
N ASP A 43 -22.45 6.38 -2.48
CA ASP A 43 -23.47 7.41 -2.37
C ASP A 43 -23.27 8.79 -3.02
N ASP A 44 -24.16 9.71 -2.65
CA ASP A 44 -24.20 11.08 -3.18
C ASP A 44 -22.91 11.86 -2.90
N MET A 45 -22.34 12.50 -3.92
CA MET A 45 -21.18 13.41 -3.77
C MET A 45 -21.47 14.53 -2.79
N LEU A 46 -22.57 15.19 -2.99
CA LEU A 46 -23.14 16.20 -2.09
C LEU A 46 -24.46 15.65 -1.58
N LEU A 47 -24.73 15.86 -0.30
CA LEU A 47 -25.95 15.37 0.32
C LEU A 47 -27.18 16.12 -0.20
N PRO A 48 -28.17 15.43 -0.81
CA PRO A 48 -29.43 16.05 -1.21
C PRO A 48 -30.29 16.45 -0.01
N ILE A 49 -31.08 17.50 -0.19
CA ILE A 49 -32.12 17.92 0.79
C ILE A 49 -33.10 16.75 1.00
N GLY A 50 -33.47 16.50 2.25
CA GLY A 50 -34.40 15.44 2.65
C GLY A 50 -33.77 14.09 2.87
N LYS A 51 -32.44 13.96 2.72
CA LYS A 51 -31.69 12.74 3.05
C LYS A 51 -30.96 12.86 4.39
N THR A 52 -30.76 11.73 5.02
CA THR A 52 -29.87 11.61 6.19
C THR A 52 -28.44 11.47 5.71
N PRO A 53 -27.47 12.19 6.29
CA PRO A 53 -26.06 11.97 5.97
C PRO A 53 -25.65 10.52 6.18
N ALA A 54 -24.90 9.97 5.25
CA ALA A 54 -24.33 8.62 5.39
C ALA A 54 -23.34 8.58 6.57
N TYR A 55 -22.61 9.67 6.79
CA TYR A 55 -21.60 9.78 7.83
C TYR A 55 -21.44 11.22 8.34
N LEU A 56 -20.85 11.36 9.51
CA LEU A 56 -20.47 12.65 10.09
C LEU A 56 -19.51 13.40 9.15
N GLY A 57 -19.79 14.65 8.89
CA GLY A 57 -18.94 15.49 8.05
C GLY A 57 -19.21 15.37 6.54
N GLN A 58 -20.18 14.59 6.06
CA GLN A 58 -20.51 14.50 4.64
C GLN A 58 -20.76 15.89 4.03
N ALA A 59 -20.17 16.14 2.87
CA ALA A 59 -20.28 17.42 2.18
C ALA A 59 -21.72 17.70 1.71
N VAL A 60 -22.16 18.96 1.80
CA VAL A 60 -23.51 19.42 1.38
C VAL A 60 -23.45 20.35 0.18
N ALA A 61 -22.34 21.08 0.00
CA ALA A 61 -22.17 22.02 -1.10
C ALA A 61 -20.69 22.36 -1.34
N ILE A 62 -20.42 22.92 -2.52
CA ILE A 62 -19.16 23.60 -2.85
C ILE A 62 -19.47 25.08 -3.09
N LEU A 63 -18.76 25.96 -2.39
CA LEU A 63 -18.87 27.41 -2.52
C LEU A 63 -17.66 27.91 -3.32
N ILE A 64 -17.92 28.59 -4.44
CA ILE A 64 -16.86 29.08 -5.35
C ILE A 64 -16.84 30.61 -5.28
N TYR A 65 -15.65 31.16 -5.14
CA TYR A 65 -15.36 32.59 -5.09
C TYR A 65 -14.34 32.97 -6.16
N HIS A 66 -14.58 34.04 -6.86
CA HIS A 66 -13.63 34.61 -7.83
C HIS A 66 -12.56 35.49 -7.16
N ASP A 67 -12.85 35.96 -5.94
CA ASP A 67 -11.96 36.82 -5.16
C ASP A 67 -11.43 36.09 -3.92
N PHE A 68 -10.12 36.05 -3.77
CA PHE A 68 -9.47 35.33 -2.68
C PHE A 68 -9.72 35.96 -1.30
N ALA A 69 -9.82 37.28 -1.21
CA ALA A 69 -10.11 37.96 0.07
C ALA A 69 -11.54 37.66 0.53
N ARG A 70 -12.52 37.74 -0.39
CA ARG A 70 -13.92 37.36 -0.11
C ARG A 70 -14.01 35.90 0.34
N PHE A 71 -13.31 35.00 -0.35
CA PHE A 71 -13.24 33.60 0.04
C PHE A 71 -12.73 33.45 1.48
N ARG A 72 -11.59 34.10 1.82
CA ARG A 72 -11.00 34.01 3.15
C ARG A 72 -11.95 34.52 4.23
N PHE A 73 -12.54 35.69 4.04
CA PHE A 73 -13.48 36.27 4.99
C PHE A 73 -14.76 35.42 5.13
N ALA A 74 -15.30 34.89 4.04
CA ALA A 74 -16.46 34.02 4.08
C ALA A 74 -16.16 32.71 4.83
N LYS A 75 -15.03 32.07 4.53
CA LYS A 75 -14.58 30.85 5.22
C LYS A 75 -14.42 31.09 6.72
N ASP A 76 -13.75 32.14 7.13
CA ASP A 76 -13.56 32.49 8.55
C ASP A 76 -14.89 32.78 9.25
N LYS A 77 -15.83 33.40 8.54
CA LYS A 77 -17.16 33.74 9.08
C LYS A 77 -18.05 32.51 9.26
N LEU A 78 -17.94 31.52 8.36
CA LEU A 78 -18.71 30.27 8.41
C LEU A 78 -18.11 29.23 9.39
N LYS A 79 -16.84 29.33 9.67
CA LYS A 79 -16.11 28.34 10.47
C LYS A 79 -16.68 28.26 11.89
N PHE A 80 -17.00 27.04 12.34
CA PHE A 80 -17.59 26.74 13.66
C PHE A 80 -18.92 27.43 13.94
N ARG A 81 -19.69 27.78 12.90
CA ARG A 81 -20.99 28.41 13.08
C ARG A 81 -22.11 27.38 12.99
N GLU A 82 -22.89 27.31 14.06
CA GLU A 82 -24.14 26.58 14.05
C GLU A 82 -25.20 27.31 13.21
N GLY A 83 -26.14 26.56 12.64
CA GLY A 83 -27.27 27.11 11.85
C GLY A 83 -26.98 27.32 10.39
N THR A 84 -25.75 27.28 9.92
CA THR A 84 -25.40 27.31 8.49
C THR A 84 -25.94 26.08 7.75
N ILE A 85 -25.96 24.94 8.37
CA ILE A 85 -26.58 23.72 7.88
C ILE A 85 -27.86 23.49 8.68
N LYS A 86 -29.00 23.41 8.01
CA LYS A 86 -30.31 23.18 8.65
C LYS A 86 -30.61 21.69 8.72
N TYR A 87 -31.08 21.28 9.89
CA TYR A 87 -31.46 19.90 10.17
C TYR A 87 -32.93 19.84 10.61
N GLY A 88 -33.61 18.80 10.17
CA GLY A 88 -34.95 18.45 10.58
C GLY A 88 -34.99 17.33 11.63
N ALA A 89 -35.94 16.42 11.43
CA ALA A 89 -36.19 15.34 12.36
C ALA A 89 -34.95 14.42 12.52
N GLN A 90 -34.82 13.90 13.74
CA GLN A 90 -33.88 12.85 14.02
C GLN A 90 -34.31 11.56 13.34
N THR A 91 -33.36 10.87 12.72
CA THR A 91 -33.58 9.58 12.06
C THR A 91 -33.25 8.41 13.00
N GLY A 92 -33.77 7.23 12.68
CA GLY A 92 -33.46 6.02 13.44
C GLY A 92 -32.00 5.60 13.34
N PRO A 93 -31.59 4.60 14.15
CA PRO A 93 -30.22 4.07 14.09
C PRO A 93 -29.91 3.50 12.72
N LEU A 94 -28.64 3.59 12.31
CA LEU A 94 -28.15 2.97 11.09
C LEU A 94 -28.16 1.45 11.25
N GLN A 95 -28.70 0.74 10.27
CA GLN A 95 -28.44 -0.68 10.13
C GLN A 95 -26.99 -0.89 9.70
N ARG A 96 -26.28 -1.70 10.45
CA ARG A 96 -24.85 -1.97 10.17
C ARG A 96 -24.72 -3.12 9.18
N ASP A 97 -24.86 -2.80 7.91
CA ASP A 97 -24.68 -3.78 6.83
C ASP A 97 -23.19 -4.08 6.61
N PRO A 98 -22.84 -5.34 6.29
CA PRO A 98 -21.46 -5.68 5.96
C PRO A 98 -21.08 -5.15 4.57
N TRP A 99 -19.92 -4.50 4.49
CA TRP A 99 -19.33 -4.06 3.23
C TRP A 99 -18.28 -4.99 2.68
N GLY A 100 -17.91 -5.99 3.41
CA GLY A 100 -17.04 -7.06 2.98
C GLY A 100 -16.88 -8.07 4.09
N THR A 101 -16.93 -9.35 3.74
CA THR A 101 -16.69 -10.45 4.65
C THR A 101 -15.72 -11.43 4.01
N PHE A 102 -14.67 -11.78 4.74
CA PHE A 102 -13.70 -12.77 4.33
C PHE A 102 -13.50 -13.82 5.39
N ARG A 103 -13.33 -15.06 4.97
CA ARG A 103 -12.96 -16.16 5.82
C ARG A 103 -12.04 -17.11 5.07
N TYR A 104 -10.93 -17.44 5.70
CA TYR A 104 -9.99 -18.43 5.21
C TYR A 104 -9.89 -19.56 6.22
N VAL A 105 -10.23 -20.78 5.77
CA VAL A 105 -10.15 -21.98 6.59
C VAL A 105 -9.11 -22.91 5.98
N ARG A 106 -8.13 -23.30 6.77
CA ARG A 106 -7.08 -24.23 6.35
C ARG A 106 -6.88 -25.31 7.40
N VAL A 107 -6.72 -26.54 6.92
CA VAL A 107 -6.30 -27.69 7.72
C VAL A 107 -5.15 -28.37 6.99
N GLY A 108 -3.94 -28.29 7.58
CA GLY A 108 -2.75 -28.96 7.08
C GLY A 108 -2.56 -30.33 7.72
N GLY A 109 -1.69 -31.14 7.11
CA GLY A 109 -1.20 -32.38 7.69
C GLY A 109 -0.20 -32.16 8.83
N ASP A 110 0.33 -33.24 9.37
CA ASP A 110 1.34 -33.22 10.44
C ASP A 110 2.68 -32.60 9.98
N LYS A 111 2.89 -32.56 8.67
CA LYS A 111 4.08 -31.96 8.07
C LYS A 111 3.72 -30.69 7.31
N PRO A 112 4.54 -29.62 7.43
CA PRO A 112 4.29 -28.33 6.79
C PRO A 112 4.17 -28.35 5.26
N PHE A 113 4.66 -29.42 4.62
CA PHE A 113 4.71 -29.56 3.16
C PHE A 113 3.68 -30.54 2.61
N ASP A 114 2.89 -31.21 3.48
CA ASP A 114 1.83 -32.11 3.05
C ASP A 114 0.70 -31.34 2.37
N ASP A 115 -0.10 -32.08 1.56
CA ASP A 115 -1.26 -31.49 0.93
C ASP A 115 -2.28 -31.04 1.99
N ASP A 116 -2.58 -29.74 1.98
CA ASP A 116 -3.55 -29.14 2.87
C ASP A 116 -4.94 -29.14 2.23
N ARG A 117 -5.94 -29.15 3.11
CA ARG A 117 -7.31 -28.86 2.72
C ARG A 117 -7.66 -27.47 3.23
N PHE A 118 -8.21 -26.66 2.36
CA PHE A 118 -8.61 -25.29 2.71
C PHE A 118 -9.83 -24.87 1.91
N SER A 119 -10.51 -23.86 2.41
CA SER A 119 -11.64 -23.23 1.77
C SER A 119 -11.59 -21.72 2.01
N SER A 120 -12.20 -20.98 1.13
CA SER A 120 -12.48 -19.57 1.29
C SER A 120 -13.98 -19.39 1.23
N LEU A 121 -14.55 -18.80 2.27
CA LEU A 121 -15.98 -18.52 2.40
C LEU A 121 -16.21 -17.03 2.24
N LYS A 122 -17.33 -16.67 1.61
CA LYS A 122 -17.70 -15.28 1.50
C LYS A 122 -19.19 -15.06 1.29
N ASP A 123 -19.70 -14.07 1.99
CA ASP A 123 -21.10 -13.74 2.06
C ASP A 123 -21.45 -12.44 1.35
N THR A 124 -20.50 -11.56 1.19
CA THR A 124 -20.75 -10.22 0.71
C THR A 124 -19.89 -9.85 -0.48
N PRO A 125 -20.43 -9.04 -1.38
CA PRO A 125 -19.65 -8.50 -2.49
C PRO A 125 -18.55 -7.57 -1.96
N ILE A 126 -17.36 -7.89 -2.33
CA ILE A 126 -16.16 -7.19 -1.91
C ILE A 126 -15.97 -5.92 -2.70
N PHE A 127 -16.20 -6.02 -3.97
CA PHE A 127 -16.08 -4.97 -4.95
C PHE A 127 -17.36 -4.88 -5.77
N PRO A 128 -17.46 -3.99 -6.78
CA PRO A 128 -18.65 -3.87 -7.60
C PRO A 128 -19.21 -5.19 -8.11
N ILE A 129 -20.47 -5.18 -8.51
CA ILE A 129 -21.26 -6.34 -8.92
C ILE A 129 -20.54 -7.29 -9.89
N SER A 130 -19.62 -6.78 -10.71
CA SER A 130 -18.78 -7.57 -11.61
C SER A 130 -17.89 -8.58 -10.90
N MET A 131 -17.46 -8.29 -9.68
CA MET A 131 -16.61 -9.18 -8.90
C MET A 131 -17.37 -10.22 -8.07
N LYS A 132 -18.67 -10.06 -7.87
CA LYS A 132 -19.50 -10.97 -7.08
C LYS A 132 -19.52 -12.40 -7.61
N LYS A 133 -19.34 -12.59 -8.91
CA LYS A 133 -19.50 -13.88 -9.57
C LYS A 133 -18.30 -14.81 -9.46
N HIS A 134 -17.15 -14.30 -9.00
CA HIS A 134 -15.88 -14.95 -9.23
C HIS A 134 -15.05 -15.17 -7.98
N LEU A 135 -15.70 -15.18 -6.87
CA LEU A 135 -14.98 -15.17 -5.63
C LEU A 135 -14.46 -16.53 -5.24
N PRO A 136 -13.40 -16.62 -4.42
CA PRO A 136 -12.25 -17.40 -4.78
C PRO A 136 -12.60 -18.83 -5.00
N VAL A 137 -12.12 -19.37 -6.08
CA VAL A 137 -12.17 -20.79 -6.39
C VAL A 137 -10.91 -21.42 -5.81
N TRP A 138 -11.07 -22.33 -4.93
CA TRP A 138 -10.03 -23.02 -4.18
C TRP A 138 -10.30 -24.49 -4.04
N PRO A 139 -9.32 -25.30 -4.16
CA PRO A 139 -8.22 -25.33 -5.09
C PRO A 139 -8.71 -25.58 -6.51
N GLU A 140 -7.78 -25.57 -7.47
CA GLU A 140 -8.08 -25.84 -8.87
C GLU A 140 -9.01 -27.06 -9.07
N GLY A 141 -10.09 -26.92 -9.86
CA GLY A 141 -11.05 -27.98 -10.14
C GLY A 141 -12.16 -28.19 -9.10
N ARG A 142 -12.22 -27.38 -8.04
CA ARG A 142 -13.34 -27.41 -7.08
C ARG A 142 -14.32 -26.29 -7.37
N GLU A 143 -15.58 -26.62 -7.35
CA GLU A 143 -16.69 -25.67 -7.54
C GLU A 143 -17.19 -25.12 -6.20
N GLY A 144 -17.60 -23.85 -6.17
CA GLY A 144 -17.86 -23.06 -4.99
C GLY A 144 -18.72 -23.72 -3.92
N GLY A 145 -19.84 -24.37 -4.27
CA GLY A 145 -20.72 -24.98 -3.27
C GLY A 145 -20.10 -26.11 -2.45
N LYS A 146 -19.18 -26.88 -3.02
CA LYS A 146 -18.46 -27.94 -2.29
C LYS A 146 -17.39 -27.36 -1.38
N LEU A 147 -16.73 -26.29 -1.82
CA LEU A 147 -15.72 -25.60 -1.03
C LEU A 147 -16.31 -24.96 0.23
N ASP A 148 -17.49 -24.34 0.10
CA ASP A 148 -18.16 -23.73 1.23
C ASP A 148 -18.57 -24.77 2.27
N GLN A 149 -19.07 -25.91 1.83
CA GLN A 149 -19.42 -27.03 2.72
C GLN A 149 -18.19 -27.64 3.42
N GLU A 150 -17.09 -27.85 2.67
CA GLU A 150 -15.83 -28.30 3.25
C GLU A 150 -15.26 -27.27 4.23
N GLY A 151 -15.27 -26.00 3.85
CA GLY A 151 -14.80 -24.91 4.72
C GLY A 151 -15.58 -24.85 6.02
N MET A 152 -16.90 -24.97 5.98
CA MET A 152 -17.74 -25.01 7.18
C MET A 152 -17.48 -26.25 8.04
N TYR A 153 -17.24 -27.39 7.42
CA TYR A 153 -16.89 -28.61 8.14
C TYR A 153 -15.56 -28.45 8.90
N TYR A 154 -14.51 -27.95 8.22
CA TYR A 154 -13.20 -27.75 8.84
C TYR A 154 -13.22 -26.62 9.87
N ALA A 155 -13.97 -25.56 9.65
CA ALA A 155 -14.19 -24.51 10.64
C ALA A 155 -14.85 -25.06 11.91
N GLY A 156 -15.87 -25.91 11.74
CA GLY A 156 -16.51 -26.62 12.85
C GLY A 156 -15.54 -27.52 13.62
N MET A 157 -14.72 -28.29 12.90
CA MET A 157 -13.68 -29.13 13.50
C MET A 157 -12.67 -28.32 14.32
N ILE A 158 -12.17 -27.21 13.79
CA ILE A 158 -11.24 -26.30 14.49
C ILE A 158 -11.92 -25.72 15.74
N ALA A 159 -13.17 -25.29 15.63
CA ALA A 159 -13.92 -24.75 16.77
C ALA A 159 -14.11 -25.78 17.89
N ASP A 160 -14.43 -27.02 17.53
CA ASP A 160 -14.63 -28.13 18.49
C ASP A 160 -13.30 -28.50 19.17
N GLU A 161 -12.18 -28.59 18.43
CA GLU A 161 -10.86 -28.84 18.99
C GLU A 161 -10.42 -27.71 19.96
N LEU A 162 -10.71 -26.46 19.64
CA LEU A 162 -10.39 -25.34 20.53
C LEU A 162 -11.31 -25.26 21.75
N LYS A 163 -12.51 -25.80 21.65
CA LYS A 163 -13.46 -25.89 22.77
C LYS A 163 -13.13 -27.03 23.73
N THR A 164 -12.71 -28.17 23.19
CA THR A 164 -12.35 -29.36 23.95
C THR A 164 -10.95 -29.82 23.48
N PRO A 165 -9.91 -29.07 23.85
CA PRO A 165 -8.57 -29.34 23.37
C PRO A 165 -7.98 -30.62 23.94
N PRO A 166 -7.04 -31.28 23.24
CA PRO A 166 -6.22 -32.32 23.82
C PRO A 166 -5.47 -31.80 25.07
N ASP A 167 -5.19 -32.70 26.01
CA ASP A 167 -4.59 -32.38 27.31
C ASP A 167 -3.22 -31.68 27.15
N GLU A 168 -2.48 -32.05 26.12
CA GLU A 168 -1.18 -31.45 25.79
C GLU A 168 -1.28 -30.05 25.20
N TRP A 169 -2.47 -29.53 24.88
CA TRP A 169 -2.62 -28.19 24.35
C TRP A 169 -2.92 -27.16 25.44
N LEU A 170 -2.35 -25.98 25.29
CA LEU A 170 -2.76 -24.74 25.92
C LEU A 170 -3.56 -23.94 24.90
N VAL A 171 -4.80 -23.62 25.19
CA VAL A 171 -5.61 -22.72 24.37
C VAL A 171 -5.73 -21.38 25.08
N MET A 172 -5.24 -20.33 24.42
CA MET A 172 -5.38 -18.95 24.89
C MET A 172 -6.43 -18.22 24.08
N SER A 173 -7.34 -17.52 24.73
CA SER A 173 -8.35 -16.66 24.09
C SER A 173 -8.18 -15.23 24.57
N ARG A 174 -8.08 -14.28 23.61
CA ARG A 174 -7.88 -12.86 23.89
C ARG A 174 -8.66 -12.00 22.91
N ARG A 175 -9.06 -10.84 23.39
CA ARG A 175 -9.64 -9.77 22.57
C ARG A 175 -8.65 -8.62 22.51
N TYR A 176 -8.45 -8.10 21.31
CA TYR A 176 -7.61 -6.93 21.02
C TYR A 176 -8.44 -5.86 20.33
N THR A 177 -8.22 -4.60 20.67
CA THR A 177 -8.83 -3.48 19.97
C THR A 177 -7.78 -2.51 19.47
N THR A 178 -8.01 -1.97 18.28
CA THR A 178 -7.21 -0.88 17.73
C THR A 178 -8.12 0.29 17.39
N GLN A 179 -7.61 1.49 17.66
CA GLN A 179 -8.35 2.72 17.43
C GLN A 179 -8.35 3.15 15.95
N SER A 180 -9.26 4.05 15.62
CA SER A 180 -9.15 4.87 14.41
C SER A 180 -8.09 5.94 14.60
N VAL A 181 -7.33 6.23 13.53
CA VAL A 181 -6.36 7.33 13.50
C VAL A 181 -6.52 8.14 12.21
N ASP A 182 -6.22 9.43 12.31
CA ASP A 182 -6.05 10.27 11.13
C ASP A 182 -4.72 9.95 10.45
N THR A 183 -4.70 9.88 9.14
CA THR A 183 -3.46 9.61 8.41
C THR A 183 -2.46 10.76 8.53
N SER A 184 -2.96 11.97 8.84
CA SER A 184 -2.13 13.16 9.11
C SER A 184 -1.12 13.49 8.01
N ALA A 185 -1.48 13.16 6.74
CA ALA A 185 -0.65 13.50 5.61
C ALA A 185 -0.27 14.98 5.65
N LEU A 186 1.01 15.30 5.45
CA LEU A 186 1.49 16.69 5.50
C LEU A 186 0.78 17.56 4.46
N GLU A 187 0.48 16.98 3.31
CA GLU A 187 -0.35 17.59 2.27
C GLU A 187 -1.82 17.24 2.52
N PRO A 188 -2.69 18.20 2.94
CA PRO A 188 -4.12 17.99 2.94
C PRO A 188 -4.67 17.71 1.55
N ASP A 189 -5.87 17.13 1.47
CA ASP A 189 -6.53 16.89 0.20
C ASP A 189 -6.76 18.20 -0.53
N ASN A 190 -6.35 18.24 -1.80
CA ASN A 190 -6.44 19.41 -2.64
C ASN A 190 -6.54 19.03 -4.12
N ALA A 191 -7.06 19.93 -4.92
CA ALA A 191 -7.11 19.83 -6.37
C ALA A 191 -7.09 21.22 -6.99
N ASN A 192 -6.45 21.35 -8.15
CA ASN A 192 -6.59 22.52 -9.00
C ASN A 192 -7.13 22.04 -10.34
N GLY A 193 -8.02 22.81 -10.97
CA GLY A 193 -8.55 22.44 -12.25
C GLY A 193 -9.30 23.58 -12.93
N TRP A 194 -9.54 23.42 -14.21
CA TRP A 194 -10.37 24.33 -15.00
C TRP A 194 -11.02 23.57 -16.15
N PHE A 195 -12.15 24.06 -16.57
CA PHE A 195 -12.86 23.55 -17.72
C PHE A 195 -12.75 24.55 -18.88
N ASP A 196 -12.11 24.13 -19.95
CA ASP A 196 -12.09 24.91 -21.21
C ASP A 196 -13.36 24.58 -22.01
N ALA A 197 -14.26 25.55 -22.07
CA ALA A 197 -15.54 25.39 -22.74
C ALA A 197 -15.42 25.35 -24.28
N GLU A 198 -14.37 25.97 -24.87
CA GLU A 198 -14.16 26.00 -26.32
C GLU A 198 -13.72 24.62 -26.82
N THR A 199 -12.78 24.01 -26.15
CA THR A 199 -12.27 22.67 -26.50
C THR A 199 -13.07 21.55 -25.80
N GLN A 200 -13.91 21.88 -24.84
CA GLN A 200 -14.61 20.94 -23.95
C GLN A 200 -13.66 20.02 -23.19
N THR A 201 -12.53 20.59 -22.75
CA THR A 201 -11.47 19.87 -22.05
C THR A 201 -11.50 20.20 -20.56
N LEU A 202 -11.51 19.19 -19.72
CA LEU A 202 -11.30 19.31 -18.28
C LEU A 202 -9.83 19.05 -17.96
N HIS A 203 -9.18 20.04 -17.34
CA HIS A 203 -7.82 19.96 -16.84
C HIS A 203 -7.84 19.78 -15.32
N LEU A 204 -7.08 18.80 -14.79
CA LEU A 204 -6.93 18.57 -13.37
C LEU A 204 -5.47 18.39 -12.99
N VAL A 205 -5.08 19.03 -11.89
CA VAL A 205 -3.86 18.75 -11.14
C VAL A 205 -4.30 18.28 -9.76
N VAL A 206 -4.15 17.00 -9.49
CA VAL A 206 -4.60 16.41 -8.23
C VAL A 206 -3.59 15.37 -7.74
N PRO A 207 -3.10 15.51 -6.50
CA PRO A 207 -2.23 14.49 -5.92
C PRO A 207 -3.04 13.22 -5.65
N THR A 208 -2.60 12.12 -6.26
CA THR A 208 -3.21 10.80 -6.12
C THR A 208 -2.16 9.71 -6.26
N GLN A 209 -2.34 8.60 -5.55
CA GLN A 209 -1.53 7.39 -5.72
C GLN A 209 -2.04 6.51 -6.86
N SER A 210 -3.25 6.80 -7.36
CA SER A 210 -3.96 6.05 -8.40
C SER A 210 -4.30 6.92 -9.62
N PRO A 211 -3.31 7.55 -10.28
CA PRO A 211 -3.58 8.48 -11.38
C PRO A 211 -4.33 7.84 -12.54
N GLN A 212 -4.02 6.59 -12.87
CA GLN A 212 -4.72 5.87 -13.93
C GLN A 212 -6.19 5.58 -13.59
N GLU A 213 -6.49 5.23 -12.33
CA GLU A 213 -7.86 5.04 -11.88
C GLU A 213 -8.69 6.32 -12.05
N VAL A 214 -8.12 7.47 -11.66
CA VAL A 214 -8.79 8.77 -11.88
C VAL A 214 -9.00 9.04 -13.37
N ALA A 215 -8.03 8.73 -14.21
CA ALA A 215 -8.14 8.88 -15.66
C ALA A 215 -9.21 7.96 -16.28
N ASP A 216 -9.42 6.77 -15.74
CA ASP A 216 -10.39 5.78 -16.23
C ASP A 216 -11.81 6.01 -15.69
N GLU A 217 -11.95 6.41 -14.42
CA GLU A 217 -13.25 6.58 -13.76
C GLU A 217 -13.87 7.96 -13.97
N MET A 218 -13.04 9.00 -14.08
CA MET A 218 -13.55 10.38 -14.28
C MET A 218 -14.40 10.53 -15.54
N PRO A 219 -14.07 9.95 -16.71
CA PRO A 219 -14.93 9.98 -17.88
C PRO A 219 -16.31 9.36 -17.64
N ARG A 220 -16.42 8.36 -16.78
CA ARG A 220 -17.71 7.73 -16.43
C ARG A 220 -18.59 8.68 -15.62
N MET A 221 -18.00 9.41 -14.66
CA MET A 221 -18.68 10.46 -13.91
C MET A 221 -19.21 11.58 -14.82
N LEU A 222 -18.44 11.91 -15.85
CA LEU A 222 -18.71 13.04 -16.76
C LEU A 222 -19.58 12.65 -17.99
N ALA A 223 -19.82 11.35 -18.21
CA ALA A 223 -20.45 10.83 -19.44
C ALA A 223 -21.83 11.40 -19.74
N LYS A 224 -22.60 11.78 -18.71
CA LYS A 224 -23.98 12.31 -18.86
C LYS A 224 -24.04 13.82 -18.69
N ARG A 225 -22.90 14.48 -18.51
CA ARG A 225 -22.87 15.92 -18.27
C ARG A 225 -23.26 16.73 -19.50
N ASN A 226 -23.96 17.81 -19.25
CA ASN A 226 -24.30 18.79 -20.28
C ASN A 226 -23.88 20.21 -19.86
N PRO A 227 -22.99 20.91 -20.61
CA PRO A 227 -22.33 20.50 -21.85
C PRO A 227 -21.33 19.35 -21.66
N PRO A 228 -21.09 18.52 -22.68
CA PRO A 228 -20.24 17.36 -22.56
C PRO A 228 -18.77 17.71 -22.34
N VAL A 229 -18.05 16.83 -21.66
CA VAL A 229 -16.59 16.85 -21.58
C VAL A 229 -16.05 15.87 -22.62
N LYS A 230 -15.26 16.39 -23.58
CA LYS A 230 -14.67 15.56 -24.65
C LYS A 230 -13.32 14.99 -24.27
N GLN A 231 -12.58 15.74 -23.47
CA GLN A 231 -11.21 15.36 -23.09
C GLN A 231 -10.97 15.65 -21.61
N LEU A 232 -10.30 14.72 -20.94
CA LEU A 232 -9.71 14.89 -19.63
C LEU A 232 -8.18 14.93 -19.77
N ILE A 233 -7.57 15.96 -19.21
CA ILE A 233 -6.11 16.03 -19.07
C ILE A 233 -5.79 16.02 -17.57
N LEU A 234 -5.23 14.91 -17.12
CA LEU A 234 -4.70 14.77 -15.77
C LEU A 234 -3.22 15.14 -15.79
N HIS A 235 -2.88 16.26 -15.17
CA HIS A 235 -1.49 16.72 -15.10
C HIS A 235 -0.75 15.97 -13.99
N PRO A 236 0.40 15.37 -14.28
CA PRO A 236 1.22 14.68 -13.27
C PRO A 236 1.63 15.61 -12.13
N CYS A 237 1.55 15.13 -10.90
CA CYS A 237 2.09 15.81 -9.73
C CYS A 237 2.52 14.79 -8.66
N TYR A 238 3.41 15.22 -7.78
CA TYR A 238 3.78 14.42 -6.61
C TYR A 238 2.67 14.43 -5.57
N THR A 239 2.66 13.40 -4.75
CA THR A 239 1.62 13.14 -3.76
C THR A 239 2.27 12.92 -2.39
N VAL A 240 1.66 13.43 -1.33
CA VAL A 240 2.02 13.06 0.05
C VAL A 240 0.81 12.43 0.71
N GLY A 241 0.84 11.11 0.92
CA GLY A 241 -0.37 10.41 1.36
C GLY A 241 -0.21 9.03 1.96
N TYR A 242 0.88 8.31 1.69
CA TYR A 242 1.22 6.96 2.18
C TYR A 242 0.00 6.04 2.45
N GLY A 243 -0.93 5.99 1.52
CA GLY A 243 -2.17 5.19 1.53
C GLY A 243 -3.43 6.03 1.49
N SER A 244 -3.48 7.18 2.15
CA SER A 244 -4.70 7.99 2.26
C SER A 244 -5.15 8.64 0.95
N LYS A 245 -4.31 8.67 -0.07
CA LYS A 245 -4.62 9.14 -1.43
C LYS A 245 -4.62 8.03 -2.47
N ASP A 246 -4.74 6.80 -2.00
CA ASP A 246 -5.06 5.62 -2.78
C ASP A 246 -6.57 5.40 -2.72
N HIS A 247 -7.26 5.28 -3.86
CA HIS A 247 -8.72 5.11 -3.93
C HIS A 247 -9.52 6.11 -3.07
N PHE A 248 -9.29 7.41 -3.23
CA PHE A 248 -10.00 8.44 -2.48
C PHE A 248 -10.82 9.34 -3.41
N ASN A 249 -11.84 9.98 -2.84
CA ASN A 249 -12.87 10.67 -3.62
C ASN A 249 -12.57 12.14 -3.96
N PHE A 250 -11.55 12.75 -3.39
CA PHE A 250 -11.25 14.17 -3.54
C PHE A 250 -10.99 14.63 -4.99
N PRO A 251 -10.38 13.83 -5.89
CA PRO A 251 -10.24 14.17 -7.31
C PRO A 251 -11.58 14.52 -7.98
N TYR A 252 -12.65 13.83 -7.61
CA TYR A 252 -13.98 14.04 -8.17
C TYR A 252 -14.62 15.35 -7.68
N TYR A 253 -14.41 15.72 -6.41
CA TYR A 253 -14.77 17.04 -5.90
C TYR A 253 -14.00 18.15 -6.61
N GLY A 254 -12.71 17.94 -6.87
CA GLY A 254 -11.88 18.85 -7.65
C GLY A 254 -12.42 19.07 -9.08
N ALA A 255 -12.83 17.99 -9.73
CA ALA A 255 -13.46 18.03 -11.05
C ALA A 255 -14.76 18.84 -11.03
N VAL A 256 -15.63 18.60 -10.04
CA VAL A 256 -16.87 19.37 -9.87
C VAL A 256 -16.54 20.86 -9.69
N ALA A 257 -15.64 21.22 -8.81
CA ALA A 257 -15.24 22.61 -8.60
C ALA A 257 -14.76 23.27 -9.91
N ALA A 258 -13.92 22.57 -10.69
CA ALA A 258 -13.44 23.04 -11.98
C ALA A 258 -14.56 23.24 -13.01
N MET A 259 -15.54 22.33 -13.04
CA MET A 259 -16.68 22.36 -13.96
C MET A 259 -17.63 23.54 -13.72
N TYR A 260 -17.71 24.04 -12.49
CA TYR A 260 -18.55 25.17 -12.10
C TYR A 260 -17.76 26.47 -11.88
N GLY A 261 -16.49 26.51 -12.28
CA GLY A 261 -15.60 27.66 -12.13
C GLY A 261 -15.70 28.69 -13.26
N ASP A 262 -16.73 28.60 -14.13
CA ASP A 262 -16.97 29.51 -15.23
C ASP A 262 -15.76 29.74 -16.15
N GLY A 263 -14.98 28.68 -16.39
CA GLY A 263 -13.76 28.69 -17.22
C GLY A 263 -12.51 29.20 -16.51
N HIS A 264 -12.63 29.68 -15.27
CA HIS A 264 -11.48 30.09 -14.47
C HIS A 264 -10.81 28.89 -13.78
N PRO A 265 -9.47 28.94 -13.58
CA PRO A 265 -8.81 27.98 -12.72
C PRO A 265 -9.34 28.04 -11.29
N VAL A 266 -9.74 26.88 -10.75
CA VAL A 266 -10.28 26.74 -9.40
C VAL A 266 -9.33 25.91 -8.56
N ARG A 267 -9.08 26.34 -7.33
CA ARG A 267 -8.44 25.55 -6.30
C ARG A 267 -9.47 25.14 -5.25
N LEU A 268 -9.63 23.84 -5.06
CA LEU A 268 -10.32 23.25 -3.92
C LEU A 268 -9.29 22.64 -2.99
N ALA A 269 -9.23 23.07 -1.74
CA ALA A 269 -8.23 22.58 -0.79
C ALA A 269 -8.78 22.60 0.64
N ASN A 270 -8.60 21.50 1.33
CA ASN A 270 -8.94 21.40 2.74
C ASN A 270 -7.94 22.18 3.60
N ASP A 271 -8.43 22.90 4.60
CA ASP A 271 -7.61 23.23 5.76
C ASP A 271 -7.49 22.02 6.69
N ARG A 272 -6.70 22.11 7.75
CA ARG A 272 -6.50 20.96 8.64
C ARG A 272 -7.76 20.53 9.39
N PHE A 273 -8.68 21.43 9.70
CA PHE A 273 -9.97 21.08 10.30
C PHE A 273 -10.85 20.29 9.32
N GLU A 274 -10.92 20.76 8.07
CA GLU A 274 -11.65 20.09 7.01
C GLU A 274 -11.02 18.72 6.69
N GLN A 275 -9.69 18.63 6.72
CA GLN A 275 -8.98 17.38 6.51
C GLN A 275 -9.33 16.34 7.58
N PHE A 276 -9.37 16.73 8.85
CA PHE A 276 -9.82 15.84 9.91
C PHE A 276 -11.28 15.42 9.75
N GLN A 277 -12.11 16.29 9.20
CA GLN A 277 -13.54 16.05 9.03
C GLN A 277 -13.88 15.16 7.84
N THR A 278 -13.10 15.21 6.75
CA THR A 278 -13.50 14.61 5.45
C THR A 278 -12.52 13.57 4.91
N ALA A 279 -11.25 13.61 5.28
CA ALA A 279 -10.26 12.68 4.77
C ALA A 279 -10.39 11.28 5.37
N LEU A 280 -9.91 10.29 4.63
CA LEU A 280 -9.95 8.89 5.04
C LEU A 280 -9.21 8.63 6.35
N LYS A 281 -9.81 7.82 7.21
CA LYS A 281 -9.25 7.38 8.48
C LYS A 281 -8.78 5.94 8.39
N ARG A 282 -7.82 5.54 9.24
CA ARG A 282 -7.52 4.12 9.45
C ARG A 282 -8.69 3.45 10.16
N HIS A 283 -9.07 2.27 9.72
CA HIS A 283 -10.11 1.47 10.35
C HIS A 283 -9.77 1.15 11.81
N ALA A 284 -10.73 1.36 12.68
CA ALA A 284 -10.72 0.76 14.02
C ALA A 284 -11.10 -0.73 13.91
N PHE A 285 -10.43 -1.59 14.68
CA PHE A 285 -10.67 -3.03 14.70
C PHE A 285 -11.00 -3.55 16.10
N ASP A 286 -11.85 -4.55 16.13
CA ASP A 286 -12.14 -5.42 17.28
C ASP A 286 -11.83 -6.86 16.85
N MET A 287 -10.91 -7.52 17.56
CA MET A 287 -10.33 -8.80 17.13
C MET A 287 -10.39 -9.80 18.27
N ASN A 288 -11.08 -10.91 18.06
CA ASN A 288 -11.16 -12.02 19.00
C ASN A 288 -10.28 -13.17 18.49
N TYR A 289 -9.19 -13.43 19.17
CA TYR A 289 -8.22 -14.45 18.81
C TYR A 289 -8.22 -15.61 19.79
N ARG A 290 -8.12 -16.82 19.25
CA ARG A 290 -7.96 -18.06 20.00
C ARG A 290 -6.85 -18.89 19.36
N ILE A 291 -5.76 -19.09 20.10
CA ILE A 291 -4.58 -19.83 19.62
C ILE A 291 -4.33 -21.03 20.53
N ALA A 292 -4.10 -22.19 19.90
CA ALA A 292 -3.67 -23.40 20.59
C ALA A 292 -2.17 -23.65 20.36
N VAL A 293 -1.49 -24.07 21.42
CA VAL A 293 -0.07 -24.41 21.40
C VAL A 293 0.17 -25.69 22.21
N ASN A 294 1.08 -26.55 21.76
CA ASN A 294 1.49 -27.69 22.55
C ASN A 294 2.33 -27.24 23.75
N ARG A 295 1.91 -27.62 24.96
CA ARG A 295 2.49 -27.18 26.24
C ARG A 295 3.95 -27.58 26.39
N GLN A 296 4.33 -28.75 25.86
CA GLN A 296 5.67 -29.31 26.03
C GLN A 296 6.66 -28.79 25.02
N THR A 297 6.25 -28.70 23.75
CA THR A 297 7.12 -28.32 22.64
C THR A 297 7.10 -26.83 22.35
N GLY A 298 6.06 -26.11 22.73
CA GLY A 298 5.84 -24.72 22.36
C GLY A 298 5.48 -24.54 20.88
N VAL A 299 5.02 -25.60 20.19
CA VAL A 299 4.66 -25.57 18.78
C VAL A 299 3.18 -25.22 18.63
N LEU A 300 2.89 -24.21 17.79
CA LEU A 300 1.54 -23.75 17.47
C LEU A 300 0.75 -24.85 16.76
N GLN A 301 -0.53 -25.00 17.11
CA GLN A 301 -1.40 -26.05 16.63
C GLN A 301 -2.57 -25.54 15.83
N SER A 302 -3.21 -24.47 16.26
CA SER A 302 -4.41 -23.94 15.64
C SER A 302 -4.59 -22.47 15.93
N PHE A 303 -5.15 -21.73 14.98
CA PHE A 303 -5.50 -20.31 15.12
C PHE A 303 -6.93 -20.06 14.64
N HIS A 304 -7.79 -19.60 15.53
CA HIS A 304 -9.09 -19.07 15.17
C HIS A 304 -9.13 -17.56 15.47
N GLY A 305 -9.48 -16.77 14.46
CA GLY A 305 -9.55 -15.32 14.57
C GLY A 305 -10.82 -14.75 13.93
N GLU A 306 -11.52 -13.94 14.70
CA GLU A 306 -12.69 -13.17 14.25
C GLU A 306 -12.39 -11.69 14.40
N MET A 307 -12.45 -10.94 13.31
CA MET A 307 -12.10 -9.52 13.26
C MET A 307 -13.26 -8.71 12.72
N THR A 308 -13.55 -7.58 13.36
CA THR A 308 -14.55 -6.62 12.90
C THR A 308 -13.92 -5.25 12.74
N ALA A 309 -14.09 -4.65 11.56
CA ALA A 309 -13.63 -3.30 11.25
C ALA A 309 -14.81 -2.33 11.16
N ASP A 310 -14.64 -1.11 11.67
CA ASP A 310 -15.55 0.00 11.40
C ASP A 310 -15.17 0.65 10.07
N GLY A 311 -16.07 0.57 9.08
CA GLY A 311 -15.83 1.02 7.71
C GLY A 311 -16.22 2.49 7.45
N GLY A 312 -16.80 3.17 8.44
CA GLY A 312 -17.32 4.54 8.22
C GLY A 312 -18.59 4.58 7.37
N GLY A 313 -18.87 5.70 6.76
CA GLY A 313 -20.12 5.97 6.04
C GLY A 313 -20.15 5.53 4.58
N ARG A 314 -19.02 5.22 3.98
CA ARG A 314 -18.88 4.70 2.60
C ARG A 314 -18.11 3.39 2.56
N SER A 315 -18.46 2.53 1.61
CA SER A 315 -17.75 1.25 1.42
C SER A 315 -16.27 1.47 1.15
N ASN A 316 -15.95 2.33 0.23
CA ASN A 316 -14.58 2.64 -0.17
C ASN A 316 -13.71 1.36 -0.22
N PHE A 317 -12.55 1.39 0.40
CA PHE A 317 -11.57 0.28 0.38
C PHE A 317 -11.75 -0.72 1.53
N THR A 318 -12.80 -0.58 2.34
CA THR A 318 -13.09 -1.47 3.49
C THR A 318 -13.05 -2.96 3.15
N PRO A 319 -13.62 -3.43 2.02
CA PRO A 319 -13.53 -4.85 1.66
C PRO A 319 -12.10 -5.37 1.54
N SER A 320 -11.22 -4.61 0.89
CA SER A 320 -9.80 -4.99 0.76
C SER A 320 -9.08 -4.96 2.10
N VAL A 321 -9.38 -3.99 2.96
CA VAL A 321 -8.77 -3.87 4.29
C VAL A 321 -9.08 -5.09 5.15
N VAL A 322 -10.33 -5.57 5.17
CA VAL A 322 -10.69 -6.76 5.96
C VAL A 322 -10.15 -8.05 5.34
N MET A 323 -10.10 -8.17 4.01
CA MET A 323 -9.44 -9.28 3.35
C MET A 323 -7.97 -9.37 3.80
N VAL A 324 -7.25 -8.25 3.72
CA VAL A 324 -5.84 -8.19 4.10
C VAL A 324 -5.65 -8.47 5.59
N ALA A 325 -6.54 -7.99 6.46
CA ALA A 325 -6.50 -8.32 7.89
C ALA A 325 -6.59 -9.83 8.14
N ALA A 326 -7.53 -10.51 7.47
CA ALA A 326 -7.71 -11.96 7.61
C ALA A 326 -6.49 -12.75 7.09
N THR A 327 -5.92 -12.36 5.94
CA THR A 327 -4.77 -13.06 5.36
C THR A 327 -3.48 -12.81 6.12
N ALA A 328 -3.33 -11.61 6.70
CA ALA A 328 -2.12 -11.19 7.39
C ALA A 328 -2.05 -11.61 8.87
N ALA A 329 -3.15 -12.00 9.47
CA ALA A 329 -3.21 -12.35 10.89
C ALA A 329 -2.20 -13.43 11.30
N GLN A 330 -1.78 -14.31 10.40
CA GLN A 330 -0.73 -15.28 10.66
C GLN A 330 0.64 -14.66 11.01
N SER A 331 0.93 -13.42 10.58
CA SER A 331 2.23 -12.78 10.76
C SER A 331 3.39 -13.66 10.22
N ILE A 332 4.43 -13.90 11.01
CA ILE A 332 5.57 -14.77 10.63
C ILE A 332 5.34 -16.27 10.89
N TYR A 333 4.18 -16.66 11.43
CA TYR A 333 4.02 -18.01 12.00
C TYR A 333 3.43 -19.01 11.02
N TYR A 334 3.81 -20.26 11.18
CA TYR A 334 3.16 -21.42 10.58
C TYR A 334 2.08 -21.94 11.52
N PHE A 335 0.86 -22.04 11.02
CA PHE A 335 -0.26 -22.68 11.71
C PHE A 335 -0.73 -23.90 10.92
N PRO A 336 -0.67 -25.12 11.48
CA PRO A 336 -1.21 -26.32 10.83
C PRO A 336 -2.69 -26.21 10.51
N LYS A 337 -3.44 -25.55 11.39
CA LYS A 337 -4.88 -25.31 11.25
C LYS A 337 -5.19 -23.85 11.51
N SER A 338 -6.03 -23.25 10.67
CA SER A 338 -6.47 -21.87 10.86
C SER A 338 -7.90 -21.65 10.34
N ASP A 339 -8.63 -20.82 11.06
CA ASP A 339 -9.94 -20.29 10.68
C ASP A 339 -9.93 -18.80 10.97
N LEU A 340 -9.69 -18.00 9.94
CA LEU A 340 -9.49 -16.56 10.05
C LEU A 340 -10.57 -15.83 9.27
N SER A 341 -11.35 -15.01 9.95
CA SER A 341 -12.43 -14.22 9.38
C SER A 341 -12.34 -12.75 9.73
N ALA A 342 -12.78 -11.91 8.81
CA ALA A 342 -12.88 -10.48 9.02
C ALA A 342 -14.10 -9.90 8.31
N VAL A 343 -14.78 -8.96 8.96
CA VAL A 343 -15.94 -8.24 8.42
C VAL A 343 -15.75 -6.74 8.58
N GLY A 344 -16.04 -5.99 7.54
CA GLY A 344 -16.15 -4.53 7.57
C GLY A 344 -17.61 -4.13 7.67
N LEU A 345 -17.96 -3.32 8.66
CA LEU A 345 -19.34 -2.89 8.89
C LEU A 345 -19.52 -1.41 8.56
N ALA A 346 -20.61 -1.10 7.89
CA ALA A 346 -21.05 0.28 7.71
C ALA A 346 -21.27 0.97 9.08
N SER A 347 -20.99 2.26 9.14
CA SER A 347 -21.28 3.08 10.31
C SER A 347 -21.55 4.52 9.88
N ARG A 348 -21.89 5.39 10.83
CA ARG A 348 -22.01 6.83 10.60
C ARG A 348 -20.78 7.62 11.02
N ALA A 349 -19.67 6.92 11.24
CA ALA A 349 -18.37 7.57 11.42
C ALA A 349 -17.87 8.16 10.09
N ILE A 350 -16.82 8.97 10.17
CA ILE A 350 -16.12 9.46 8.97
C ILE A 350 -15.58 8.25 8.18
N ASP A 351 -15.52 8.39 6.87
CA ASP A 351 -15.02 7.35 5.99
C ASP A 351 -13.68 6.76 6.47
N ALA A 352 -13.61 5.45 6.52
CA ALA A 352 -12.37 4.72 6.67
C ALA A 352 -11.88 4.24 5.30
N GLY A 353 -10.58 4.14 5.13
CA GLY A 353 -10.00 3.76 3.85
C GLY A 353 -8.56 3.29 3.99
N SER A 354 -7.82 3.36 2.88
CA SER A 354 -6.43 2.96 2.85
C SER A 354 -5.55 3.85 3.74
N ALA A 355 -4.66 3.24 4.48
CA ALA A 355 -3.63 3.88 5.27
C ALA A 355 -2.46 2.91 5.41
N ARG A 356 -1.21 3.37 5.40
CA ARG A 356 0.03 2.56 5.42
C ARG A 356 -0.13 1.29 6.27
N GLY A 357 -0.05 0.11 5.64
CA GLY A 357 -0.25 -1.17 6.32
C GLY A 357 -1.69 -1.45 6.77
N TYR A 358 -2.69 -1.07 5.96
CA TYR A 358 -4.10 -1.29 6.29
C TYR A 358 -4.42 -2.78 6.53
N GLY A 359 -5.20 -3.07 7.54
CA GLY A 359 -5.54 -4.43 7.97
C GLY A 359 -4.34 -5.17 8.60
N THR A 360 -3.16 -5.10 7.99
CA THR A 360 -1.95 -5.79 8.47
C THR A 360 -1.44 -5.26 9.78
N LEU A 361 -1.43 -3.93 9.97
CA LEU A 361 -1.00 -3.33 11.24
C LEU A 361 -1.81 -3.87 12.40
N GLN A 362 -3.13 -3.85 12.26
CA GLN A 362 -4.06 -4.24 13.31
C GLN A 362 -3.94 -5.72 13.64
N SER A 363 -4.06 -6.59 12.62
CA SER A 363 -4.09 -8.03 12.83
C SER A 363 -2.74 -8.62 13.25
N MET A 364 -1.63 -8.18 12.64
CA MET A 364 -0.30 -8.67 12.99
C MET A 364 0.17 -8.17 14.37
N ALA A 365 -0.13 -6.91 14.74
CA ALA A 365 0.21 -6.41 16.07
C ALA A 365 -0.51 -7.22 17.16
N ALA A 366 -1.80 -7.54 16.95
CA ALA A 366 -2.55 -8.39 17.86
C ALA A 366 -1.94 -9.80 17.97
N THR A 367 -1.55 -10.40 16.85
CA THR A 367 -0.89 -11.72 16.83
C THR A 367 0.44 -11.68 17.57
N GLU A 368 1.27 -10.66 17.33
CA GLU A 368 2.57 -10.51 17.99
C GLU A 368 2.46 -10.29 19.51
N MET A 369 1.46 -9.52 19.95
CA MET A 369 1.16 -9.36 21.38
C MET A 369 0.70 -10.68 22.02
N MET A 370 -0.15 -11.45 21.32
CA MET A 370 -0.66 -12.74 21.81
C MET A 370 0.43 -13.80 21.88
N VAL A 371 1.31 -13.86 20.87
CA VAL A 371 2.45 -14.80 20.85
C VAL A 371 3.42 -14.51 21.99
N ASP A 372 3.67 -13.25 22.30
CA ASP A 372 4.51 -12.87 23.42
C ASP A 372 3.89 -13.30 24.77
N GLU A 373 2.56 -13.18 24.90
CA GLU A 373 1.82 -13.66 26.07
C GLU A 373 1.86 -15.19 26.18
N LEU A 374 1.72 -15.94 25.06
CA LEU A 374 1.86 -17.39 25.02
C LEU A 374 3.26 -17.86 25.45
N ALA A 375 4.30 -17.19 24.95
CA ALA A 375 5.68 -17.49 25.30
C ALA A 375 5.90 -17.31 26.82
N ALA A 376 5.37 -16.22 27.39
CA ALA A 376 5.46 -15.96 28.83
C ALA A 376 4.73 -17.02 29.66
N GLU A 377 3.51 -17.43 29.25
CA GLU A 377 2.73 -18.48 29.93
C GLU A 377 3.48 -19.83 29.93
N LEU A 378 4.12 -20.16 28.82
CA LEU A 378 4.92 -21.38 28.69
C LEU A 378 6.34 -21.26 29.29
N LYS A 379 6.73 -20.07 29.74
CA LYS A 379 8.08 -19.76 30.25
C LYS A 379 9.17 -20.05 29.22
N ILE A 380 8.89 -19.77 27.95
CA ILE A 380 9.83 -19.85 26.85
C ILE A 380 10.27 -18.42 26.50
N ASP A 381 11.56 -18.25 26.16
CA ASP A 381 12.03 -16.96 25.66
C ASP A 381 11.19 -16.55 24.43
N PRO A 382 10.67 -15.31 24.38
CA PRO A 382 9.78 -14.87 23.30
C PRO A 382 10.36 -14.98 21.89
N ILE A 383 11.67 -14.78 21.71
CA ILE A 383 12.32 -14.96 20.40
C ILE A 383 12.49 -16.43 20.08
N GLU A 384 12.88 -17.25 21.07
CA GLU A 384 12.98 -18.69 20.90
C GLU A 384 11.62 -19.34 20.54
N PHE A 385 10.52 -18.86 21.17
CA PHE A 385 9.18 -19.30 20.83
C PHE A 385 8.85 -18.98 19.35
N ARG A 386 9.22 -17.79 18.88
CA ARG A 386 9.04 -17.39 17.47
C ARG A 386 9.84 -18.26 16.52
N LEU A 387 11.11 -18.55 16.83
CA LEU A 387 11.97 -19.43 16.03
C LEU A 387 11.43 -20.86 15.86
N ARG A 388 10.74 -21.39 16.90
CA ARG A 388 10.08 -22.70 16.80
C ARG A 388 8.90 -22.71 15.84
N ASN A 389 8.28 -21.57 15.61
CA ASN A 389 6.99 -21.46 14.94
C ASN A 389 7.02 -20.66 13.63
N VAL A 390 8.20 -20.22 13.20
CA VAL A 390 8.31 -19.36 12.01
C VAL A 390 7.99 -20.11 10.72
N LEU A 391 7.23 -19.48 9.85
CA LEU A 391 6.99 -19.93 8.48
C LEU A 391 8.30 -19.84 7.67
N LYS A 392 8.67 -20.90 6.98
CA LYS A 392 9.89 -20.98 6.17
C LYS A 392 9.58 -21.11 4.69
N SER A 393 10.56 -20.80 3.85
CA SER A 393 10.47 -21.00 2.40
C SER A 393 9.99 -22.42 2.06
N GLY A 394 9.07 -22.52 1.12
CA GLY A 394 8.44 -23.77 0.70
C GLY A 394 7.25 -24.23 1.55
N MET A 395 7.01 -23.64 2.73
CA MET A 395 5.83 -23.93 3.54
C MET A 395 4.61 -23.15 3.04
N LYS A 396 3.42 -23.69 3.26
CA LYS A 396 2.15 -23.04 2.91
C LYS A 396 1.72 -22.03 3.98
N ASN A 397 1.27 -20.88 3.54
CA ASN A 397 0.64 -19.87 4.40
C ASN A 397 -0.81 -20.23 4.77
N THR A 398 -1.49 -19.40 5.55
CA THR A 398 -2.90 -19.62 5.95
C THR A 398 -3.90 -19.57 4.78
N GLN A 399 -3.49 -19.11 3.61
CA GLN A 399 -4.25 -19.19 2.38
C GLN A 399 -4.01 -20.50 1.60
N GLY A 400 -3.12 -21.37 2.08
CA GLY A 400 -2.70 -22.59 1.41
C GLY A 400 -1.72 -22.36 0.25
N ALA A 401 -1.18 -21.16 0.09
CA ALA A 401 -0.20 -20.83 -0.93
C ALA A 401 1.23 -20.99 -0.41
N ILE A 402 2.12 -21.46 -1.28
CA ILE A 402 3.56 -21.38 -1.06
C ILE A 402 4.01 -20.02 -1.60
N PRO A 403 4.47 -19.10 -0.74
CA PRO A 403 4.98 -17.81 -1.18
C PRO A 403 6.12 -17.97 -2.18
N ALA A 404 6.19 -17.10 -3.17
CA ALA A 404 7.29 -17.03 -4.09
C ALA A 404 8.48 -16.28 -3.46
N GLY A 405 9.67 -16.59 -3.85
CA GLY A 405 10.88 -16.00 -3.27
C GLY A 405 11.21 -16.53 -1.88
N ALA A 406 12.32 -16.05 -1.35
CA ALA A 406 12.85 -16.48 -0.06
C ALA A 406 12.11 -15.81 1.10
N ILE A 407 11.71 -16.60 2.08
CA ILE A 407 11.25 -16.15 3.40
C ILE A 407 12.47 -16.21 4.33
N ARG A 408 12.79 -15.11 4.99
CA ARG A 408 13.98 -14.96 5.82
C ARG A 408 13.70 -14.37 7.22
N ALA A 409 12.46 -14.52 7.69
CA ALA A 409 12.07 -14.07 9.02
C ALA A 409 12.85 -14.79 10.13
N ASP A 410 13.27 -16.05 9.92
CA ASP A 410 14.14 -16.79 10.84
C ASP A 410 15.50 -16.12 11.02
N GLU A 411 16.13 -15.61 9.95
CA GLU A 411 17.39 -14.87 10.05
C GLU A 411 17.24 -13.56 10.84
N VAL A 412 16.10 -12.86 10.66
CA VAL A 412 15.76 -11.67 11.45
C VAL A 412 15.66 -12.01 12.94
N LEU A 413 14.97 -13.12 13.27
CA LEU A 413 14.82 -13.60 14.63
C LEU A 413 16.16 -14.01 15.25
N GLU A 414 17.02 -14.71 14.49
CA GLU A 414 18.36 -15.12 14.96
C GLU A 414 19.26 -13.93 15.27
N LYS A 415 19.19 -12.87 14.45
CA LYS A 415 19.92 -11.63 14.73
C LYS A 415 19.39 -10.95 15.99
N ALA A 416 18.09 -10.85 16.13
CA ALA A 416 17.45 -10.25 17.31
C ALA A 416 17.81 -11.01 18.60
N ALA A 417 17.85 -12.35 18.56
CA ALA A 417 18.23 -13.20 19.70
C ALA A 417 19.66 -12.95 20.18
N LYS A 418 20.53 -12.54 19.27
CA LYS A 418 21.96 -12.27 19.56
C LYS A 418 22.25 -10.80 19.88
N HIS A 419 21.27 -9.92 19.73
CA HIS A 419 21.45 -8.50 19.97
C HIS A 419 21.62 -8.18 21.45
N GLU A 420 22.54 -7.29 21.79
CA GLU A 420 22.91 -6.96 23.18
C GLU A 420 21.70 -6.46 24.01
N MET A 421 20.83 -5.66 23.41
CA MET A 421 19.60 -5.18 24.05
C MET A 421 18.73 -6.34 24.56
N TRP A 422 18.64 -7.42 23.80
CA TRP A 422 17.89 -8.63 24.19
C TRP A 422 18.63 -9.48 25.23
N LEU A 423 19.90 -9.75 24.98
CA LEU A 423 20.70 -10.62 25.85
C LEU A 423 20.91 -10.04 27.26
N GLN A 424 21.06 -8.74 27.36
CA GLN A 424 21.34 -8.06 28.65
C GLN A 424 20.10 -7.47 29.33
N ARG A 425 18.89 -7.69 28.79
CA ARG A 425 17.67 -7.02 29.25
C ARG A 425 17.41 -7.16 30.75
N ALA A 426 17.61 -8.34 31.31
CA ALA A 426 17.41 -8.57 32.75
C ALA A 426 18.41 -7.80 33.62
N LYS A 427 19.69 -7.77 33.20
CA LYS A 427 20.74 -7.00 33.90
C LYS A 427 20.45 -5.50 33.78
N ARG A 428 20.15 -5.02 32.61
CA ARG A 428 19.80 -3.59 32.36
C ARG A 428 18.59 -3.15 33.18
N LYS A 429 17.57 -4.01 33.29
CA LYS A 429 16.39 -3.76 34.12
C LYS A 429 16.77 -3.55 35.58
N ALA A 430 17.54 -4.45 36.18
CA ALA A 430 17.97 -4.37 37.55
C ALA A 430 18.83 -3.11 37.82
N GLU A 431 19.75 -2.80 36.93
CA GLU A 431 20.59 -1.61 37.03
C GLU A 431 19.79 -0.31 36.89
N PHE A 432 18.91 -0.22 35.89
CA PHE A 432 18.11 0.96 35.62
C PHE A 432 17.14 1.26 36.78
N GLU A 433 16.39 0.25 37.23
CA GLU A 433 15.39 0.43 38.30
C GLU A 433 16.04 0.76 39.66
N SER A 434 17.26 0.25 39.91
CA SER A 434 18.02 0.63 41.10
C SER A 434 18.46 2.12 41.11
N GLN A 435 18.74 2.65 39.93
CA GLN A 435 19.16 4.05 39.75
C GLN A 435 17.97 5.01 39.61
N HIS A 436 16.81 4.50 39.24
CA HIS A 436 15.58 5.26 38.99
C HIS A 436 14.37 4.67 39.72
N PRO A 437 14.29 4.74 41.05
CA PRO A 437 13.25 4.05 41.82
C PRO A 437 11.81 4.44 41.51
N GLY A 438 11.61 5.60 40.84
CA GLY A 438 10.30 6.05 40.37
C GLY A 438 9.91 5.55 38.96
N LYS A 439 10.75 4.74 38.32
CA LYS A 439 10.53 4.24 36.97
C LYS A 439 10.63 2.72 36.92
N ARG A 440 9.89 2.11 35.96
CA ARG A 440 10.02 0.71 35.56
C ARG A 440 10.70 0.63 34.21
N TYR A 441 11.53 -0.40 34.02
CA TYR A 441 12.23 -0.64 32.77
C TYR A 441 11.70 -1.90 32.08
N GLY A 442 11.58 -1.87 30.75
CA GLY A 442 11.19 -3.04 29.99
C GLY A 442 11.81 -3.09 28.61
N VAL A 443 12.00 -4.31 28.11
CA VAL A 443 12.42 -4.58 26.73
C VAL A 443 11.37 -5.46 26.06
N GLY A 444 10.92 -5.03 24.87
CA GLY A 444 9.98 -5.78 24.06
C GLY A 444 10.53 -6.06 22.67
N PHE A 445 9.96 -7.05 22.04
CA PHE A 445 10.26 -7.46 20.68
C PHE A 445 8.98 -7.72 19.90
N GLY A 446 8.97 -7.36 18.62
CA GLY A 446 7.97 -7.72 17.63
C GLY A 446 8.66 -8.08 16.31
N CYS A 447 8.14 -9.07 15.60
CA CYS A 447 8.65 -9.47 14.29
C CYS A 447 7.49 -9.81 13.38
N VAL A 448 7.45 -9.19 12.21
CA VAL A 448 6.41 -9.44 11.20
C VAL A 448 7.02 -9.66 9.84
N GLN A 449 6.30 -10.39 9.01
CA GLN A 449 6.52 -10.41 7.57
C GLN A 449 5.23 -10.00 6.88
N LYS A 450 5.35 -9.10 5.91
CA LYS A 450 4.23 -8.59 5.14
C LYS A 450 4.47 -8.80 3.66
N ASP A 451 3.41 -9.22 2.98
CA ASP A 451 3.36 -9.22 1.54
C ASP A 451 3.54 -7.82 0.96
N PHE A 452 4.11 -7.76 -0.21
CA PHE A 452 4.15 -6.54 -1.03
C PHE A 452 3.55 -6.83 -2.40
N GLY A 453 2.88 -5.82 -2.94
CA GLY A 453 2.03 -5.96 -4.12
C GLY A 453 0.62 -6.47 -3.79
N THR A 454 -0.22 -6.46 -4.79
CA THR A 454 -1.66 -6.79 -4.69
C THR A 454 -2.01 -8.16 -5.28
N GLY A 455 -1.02 -8.87 -5.87
CA GLY A 455 -1.20 -10.18 -6.50
C GLY A 455 -1.51 -10.11 -8.00
N ALA A 456 -1.69 -8.92 -8.57
CA ALA A 456 -1.80 -8.67 -10.00
C ALA A 456 -1.23 -7.27 -10.31
N GLU A 457 0.06 -7.18 -10.51
CA GLU A 457 0.78 -5.92 -10.60
C GLU A 457 1.20 -5.59 -12.02
N THR A 458 1.05 -4.31 -12.38
CA THR A 458 1.38 -3.79 -13.70
C THR A 458 2.00 -2.41 -13.62
N SER A 459 2.87 -2.10 -14.56
CA SER A 459 3.37 -0.75 -14.76
C SER A 459 3.85 -0.51 -16.18
N PHE A 460 3.87 0.76 -16.55
CA PHE A 460 4.56 1.25 -17.74
C PHE A 460 5.82 2.01 -17.35
N ALA A 461 6.86 1.84 -18.13
CA ALA A 461 8.01 2.72 -18.13
C ALA A 461 8.47 2.99 -19.57
N ARG A 462 8.90 4.21 -19.85
CA ARG A 462 9.53 4.62 -21.08
C ARG A 462 10.85 5.29 -20.75
N VAL A 463 11.93 4.74 -21.27
CA VAL A 463 13.28 5.30 -21.15
C VAL A 463 13.75 5.75 -22.52
N GLU A 464 14.36 6.91 -22.60
CA GLU A 464 14.91 7.48 -23.83
C GLU A 464 16.33 7.98 -23.59
N LEU A 465 17.21 7.67 -24.54
CA LEU A 465 18.59 8.15 -24.58
C LEU A 465 18.73 9.15 -25.73
N GLY A 466 19.18 10.37 -25.41
CA GLY A 466 19.52 11.38 -26.40
C GLY A 466 20.89 11.15 -27.01
N GLU A 467 21.14 11.73 -28.18
CA GLU A 467 22.46 11.72 -28.85
C GLU A 467 23.55 12.32 -27.96
N ASP A 468 23.21 13.26 -27.10
CA ASP A 468 24.07 13.92 -26.12
C ASP A 468 24.31 13.11 -24.86
N GLY A 469 23.73 11.92 -24.75
CA GLY A 469 23.80 11.06 -23.55
C GLY A 469 22.80 11.41 -22.44
N ARG A 470 21.85 12.34 -22.66
CA ARG A 470 20.77 12.59 -21.69
C ARG A 470 19.80 11.41 -21.63
N ILE A 471 19.41 11.07 -20.42
CA ILE A 471 18.46 10.00 -20.14
C ILE A 471 17.17 10.60 -19.60
N MET A 472 16.05 10.28 -20.25
CA MET A 472 14.71 10.68 -19.84
C MET A 472 13.92 9.44 -19.45
N LEU A 473 13.23 9.49 -18.31
CA LEU A 473 12.36 8.44 -17.79
C LEU A 473 10.92 8.95 -17.67
N HIS A 474 9.96 8.21 -18.21
CA HIS A 474 8.54 8.36 -17.94
C HIS A 474 8.03 7.10 -17.27
N HIS A 475 7.24 7.24 -16.19
CA HIS A 475 6.74 6.11 -15.41
C HIS A 475 5.29 6.31 -15.01
N SER A 476 4.49 5.24 -15.03
CA SER A 476 3.08 5.26 -14.64
C SER A 476 2.88 5.41 -13.12
N GLY A 477 3.83 4.97 -12.32
CA GLY A 477 3.75 5.05 -10.86
C GLY A 477 3.84 6.47 -10.34
N ALA A 478 3.24 6.71 -9.17
CA ALA A 478 3.22 8.00 -8.50
C ALA A 478 4.28 8.07 -7.38
N GLU A 479 4.93 9.23 -7.25
CA GLU A 479 5.77 9.54 -6.08
C GLU A 479 4.88 9.98 -4.92
N MET A 480 4.96 9.27 -3.81
CA MET A 480 4.12 9.51 -2.61
C MET A 480 4.94 9.70 -1.31
N GLY A 481 6.24 10.01 -1.45
CA GLY A 481 7.17 10.15 -0.34
C GLY A 481 8.00 8.92 -0.03
N THR A 482 7.89 7.85 -0.82
CA THR A 482 8.71 6.63 -0.68
C THR A 482 10.07 6.73 -1.37
N GLY A 483 10.33 7.83 -2.10
CA GLY A 483 11.54 8.01 -2.89
C GLY A 483 11.51 7.24 -4.20
N MET A 484 10.33 6.94 -4.72
CA MET A 484 10.17 6.23 -5.98
C MET A 484 10.85 6.99 -7.13
N SER A 485 10.69 8.31 -7.19
CA SER A 485 11.30 9.14 -8.22
C SER A 485 12.82 8.98 -8.25
N THR A 486 13.46 9.00 -7.09
CA THR A 486 14.90 8.78 -6.94
C THR A 486 15.29 7.36 -7.32
N SER A 487 14.60 6.36 -6.76
CA SER A 487 14.96 4.95 -6.96
C SER A 487 14.80 4.52 -8.42
N GLN A 488 13.73 4.92 -9.10
CA GLN A 488 13.54 4.59 -10.52
C GLN A 488 14.58 5.29 -11.41
N SER A 489 14.92 6.55 -11.10
CA SER A 489 15.98 7.26 -11.84
C SER A 489 17.34 6.60 -11.68
N VAL A 490 17.70 6.19 -10.46
CA VAL A 490 18.96 5.48 -10.16
C VAL A 490 19.04 4.13 -10.87
N LEU A 491 17.93 3.42 -11.04
CA LEU A 491 17.91 2.12 -11.72
C LEU A 491 18.35 2.19 -13.17
N CYS A 492 18.20 3.34 -13.84
CA CYS A 492 18.72 3.53 -15.18
C CYS A 492 20.25 3.35 -15.23
N ALA A 493 20.96 3.67 -14.15
CA ALA A 493 22.42 3.58 -14.09
C ALA A 493 22.95 2.16 -14.29
N GLN A 494 22.19 1.14 -13.91
CA GLN A 494 22.59 -0.26 -14.08
C GLN A 494 22.91 -0.59 -15.53
N TRP A 495 22.11 -0.05 -16.46
CA TRP A 495 22.25 -0.34 -17.89
C TRP A 495 22.81 0.83 -18.70
N LEU A 496 22.57 2.08 -18.26
CA LEU A 496 22.94 3.27 -19.01
C LEU A 496 24.07 4.09 -18.35
N GLY A 497 24.67 3.59 -17.27
CA GLY A 497 25.86 4.14 -16.63
C GLY A 497 25.64 5.35 -15.73
N LYS A 498 24.47 5.96 -15.74
CA LYS A 498 24.10 7.06 -14.84
C LYS A 498 22.59 7.06 -14.56
N PRO A 499 22.13 7.70 -13.47
CA PRO A 499 20.72 7.97 -13.24
C PRO A 499 20.06 8.76 -14.38
N ALA A 500 18.73 8.70 -14.47
CA ALA A 500 18.00 9.54 -15.42
C ALA A 500 18.22 11.03 -15.09
N ASP A 501 18.49 11.84 -16.13
CA ASP A 501 18.66 13.29 -15.99
C ASP A 501 17.32 14.00 -15.77
N GLU A 502 16.25 13.43 -16.31
CA GLU A 502 14.89 13.93 -16.19
C GLU A 502 13.93 12.75 -16.03
N ALA A 503 12.98 12.87 -15.09
CA ALA A 503 12.02 11.81 -14.81
C ALA A 503 10.63 12.38 -14.56
N HIS A 504 9.62 11.77 -15.20
CA HIS A 504 8.21 12.11 -15.13
C HIS A 504 7.43 10.92 -14.54
N PHE A 505 6.67 11.17 -13.48
CA PHE A 505 5.87 10.18 -12.77
C PHE A 505 4.38 10.51 -12.85
N SER A 506 3.53 9.56 -12.48
CA SER A 506 2.07 9.67 -12.62
C SER A 506 1.62 9.87 -14.07
N VAL A 507 2.37 9.33 -15.02
CA VAL A 507 2.05 9.43 -16.44
C VAL A 507 0.86 8.52 -16.75
N THR A 508 -0.18 9.07 -17.38
CA THR A 508 -1.40 8.33 -17.76
C THR A 508 -1.54 8.19 -19.29
N ASP A 509 -0.84 8.99 -20.06
CA ASP A 509 -0.82 8.87 -21.53
C ASP A 509 0.28 7.90 -22.01
N TRP A 510 -0.16 6.70 -22.40
CA TRP A 510 0.68 5.64 -22.96
C TRP A 510 0.35 5.34 -24.42
N SER A 511 -0.05 6.35 -25.17
CA SER A 511 -0.37 6.24 -26.60
C SER A 511 0.77 5.67 -27.45
N VAL A 512 2.02 5.79 -26.99
CA VAL A 512 3.21 5.18 -27.63
C VAL A 512 3.22 3.64 -27.53
N LEU A 513 2.50 3.07 -26.56
CA LEU A 513 2.36 1.61 -26.35
C LEU A 513 0.90 1.32 -25.97
N PRO A 514 -0.03 1.30 -26.94
CA PRO A 514 -1.45 1.16 -26.68
C PRO A 514 -1.76 -0.27 -26.25
N MET A 515 -1.93 -0.46 -24.93
CA MET A 515 -2.42 -1.70 -24.36
C MET A 515 -3.91 -1.55 -24.04
N VAL A 516 -4.63 -2.65 -24.02
CA VAL A 516 -6.05 -2.70 -23.65
C VAL A 516 -6.28 -3.76 -22.59
N THR A 517 -7.21 -3.49 -21.68
CA THR A 517 -7.60 -4.45 -20.65
C THR A 517 -9.09 -4.69 -20.65
N SER A 518 -9.47 -5.88 -20.26
CA SER A 518 -10.86 -6.28 -20.01
C SER A 518 -10.89 -7.46 -19.04
N GLY A 519 -11.94 -7.54 -18.25
CA GLY A 519 -12.01 -8.50 -17.16
C GLY A 519 -11.33 -7.98 -15.89
N ASP A 520 -11.31 -8.82 -14.88
CA ASP A 520 -10.72 -8.51 -13.58
C ASP A 520 -9.61 -9.51 -13.28
N PRO A 521 -8.35 -9.05 -13.10
CA PRO A 521 -7.21 -9.95 -12.96
C PRO A 521 -7.26 -10.81 -11.69
N TYR A 522 -8.01 -10.39 -10.67
CA TYR A 522 -8.11 -11.12 -9.40
C TYR A 522 -9.11 -12.29 -9.42
N VAL A 523 -10.01 -12.27 -10.38
CA VAL A 523 -11.15 -13.22 -10.43
C VAL A 523 -11.37 -13.85 -11.80
N MET A 524 -10.47 -13.57 -12.74
CA MET A 524 -10.52 -14.08 -14.11
C MET A 524 -10.34 -15.60 -14.13
N SER A 525 -11.16 -16.30 -14.90
CA SER A 525 -10.95 -17.72 -15.17
C SER A 525 -9.80 -17.93 -16.15
N GLN A 526 -9.18 -19.12 -16.10
CA GLN A 526 -8.15 -19.47 -17.09
C GLN A 526 -8.70 -19.44 -18.52
N ALA A 527 -9.92 -19.93 -18.74
CA ALA A 527 -10.55 -19.91 -20.06
C ALA A 527 -10.79 -18.48 -20.58
N ASP A 528 -11.13 -17.53 -19.71
CA ASP A 528 -11.26 -16.14 -20.10
C ASP A 528 -9.91 -15.51 -20.44
N GLN A 529 -8.86 -15.77 -19.64
CA GLN A 529 -7.50 -15.32 -19.95
C GLN A 529 -7.05 -15.89 -21.30
N ASP A 530 -7.21 -17.19 -21.56
CA ASP A 530 -6.81 -17.85 -22.81
C ASP A 530 -7.53 -17.26 -24.01
N ARG A 531 -8.79 -16.91 -23.87
CA ARG A 531 -9.58 -16.25 -24.90
C ARG A 531 -9.14 -14.80 -25.13
N LEU A 532 -8.94 -14.03 -24.07
CA LEU A 532 -8.64 -12.61 -24.14
C LEU A 532 -7.21 -12.35 -24.66
N GLN A 533 -6.26 -13.17 -24.30
CA GLN A 533 -4.85 -13.03 -24.72
C GLN A 533 -4.64 -13.26 -26.23
N THR A 534 -5.66 -13.72 -26.96
CA THR A 534 -5.62 -13.78 -28.43
C THR A 534 -5.58 -12.39 -29.07
N ASN A 535 -6.05 -11.35 -28.36
CA ASN A 535 -5.86 -9.96 -28.78
C ASN A 535 -4.40 -9.55 -28.51
N PRO A 536 -3.62 -9.16 -29.55
CA PRO A 536 -2.20 -8.84 -29.39
C PRO A 536 -1.90 -7.61 -28.54
N ALA A 537 -2.89 -6.76 -28.27
CA ALA A 537 -2.75 -5.59 -27.39
C ALA A 537 -3.32 -5.81 -25.98
N TRP A 538 -3.94 -6.96 -25.72
CA TRP A 538 -4.60 -7.20 -24.42
C TRP A 538 -3.61 -7.52 -23.31
N THR A 539 -3.91 -7.02 -22.11
CA THR A 539 -3.23 -7.36 -20.85
C THR A 539 -4.28 -7.61 -19.75
N PRO A 540 -3.99 -8.48 -18.76
CA PRO A 540 -4.94 -8.74 -17.67
C PRO A 540 -5.25 -7.52 -16.81
N SER A 541 -4.29 -6.59 -16.67
CA SER A 541 -4.45 -5.33 -15.94
C SER A 541 -3.67 -4.24 -16.65
N TYR A 542 -4.19 -3.01 -16.65
CA TYR A 542 -3.57 -1.91 -17.40
C TYR A 542 -2.47 -1.21 -16.60
N CYS A 543 -2.79 -0.76 -15.37
CA CYS A 543 -1.84 -0.04 -14.54
C CYS A 543 -2.24 -0.14 -13.07
N SER A 544 -1.31 -0.56 -12.23
CA SER A 544 -1.52 -0.62 -10.78
C SER A 544 -1.36 0.75 -10.13
N PRO A 545 -2.10 1.05 -9.06
CA PRO A 545 -1.83 2.19 -8.20
C PRO A 545 -0.47 2.04 -7.51
N SER A 546 0.11 3.15 -7.06
CA SER A 546 1.31 3.13 -6.20
C SER A 546 0.90 2.85 -4.76
N SER A 547 0.76 1.57 -4.43
CA SER A 547 0.27 1.09 -3.14
C SER A 547 0.88 -0.26 -2.78
N ALA A 548 0.54 -0.82 -1.62
CA ALA A 548 0.96 -2.14 -1.17
C ALA A 548 2.47 -2.39 -1.26
N SER A 549 3.30 -1.35 -1.11
CA SER A 549 4.77 -1.43 -1.22
C SER A 549 5.28 -1.98 -2.56
N ASN A 550 4.56 -1.73 -3.67
CA ASN A 550 4.84 -2.35 -4.96
C ASN A 550 6.03 -1.75 -5.74
N SER A 551 6.49 -0.54 -5.37
CA SER A 551 7.44 0.22 -6.19
C SER A 551 8.80 -0.45 -6.36
N ALA A 552 9.38 -1.00 -5.29
CA ALA A 552 10.74 -1.53 -5.33
C ALA A 552 10.89 -2.79 -6.18
N TYR A 553 9.91 -3.67 -6.17
CA TYR A 553 9.94 -4.93 -6.93
C TYR A 553 9.26 -4.80 -8.29
N TYR A 554 7.96 -4.43 -8.28
CA TYR A 554 7.15 -4.50 -9.49
C TYR A 554 7.43 -3.33 -10.46
N PHE A 555 7.41 -2.10 -9.97
CA PHE A 555 7.61 -0.93 -10.84
C PHE A 555 9.06 -0.81 -11.32
N SER A 556 10.01 -1.25 -10.51
CA SER A 556 11.43 -1.29 -10.92
C SER A 556 11.69 -2.21 -12.11
N HIS A 557 10.85 -3.23 -12.29
CA HIS A 557 11.02 -4.16 -13.40
C HIS A 557 10.80 -3.48 -14.75
N SER A 558 9.76 -2.65 -14.90
CA SER A 558 9.53 -1.92 -16.16
C SER A 558 10.66 -0.95 -16.50
N THR A 559 11.18 -0.20 -15.50
CA THR A 559 12.32 0.71 -15.69
C THR A 559 13.58 -0.04 -16.12
N ARG A 560 13.89 -1.16 -15.43
CA ARG A 560 15.06 -1.98 -15.73
C ARG A 560 15.00 -2.57 -17.14
N GLU A 561 13.85 -3.13 -17.53
CA GLU A 561 13.68 -3.75 -18.83
C GLU A 561 13.77 -2.71 -19.97
N ALA A 562 13.16 -1.53 -19.80
CA ALA A 562 13.27 -0.45 -20.78
C ALA A 562 14.73 0.01 -20.96
N ALA A 563 15.46 0.22 -19.85
CA ALA A 563 16.87 0.61 -19.90
C ALA A 563 17.76 -0.50 -20.49
N ARG A 564 17.48 -1.78 -20.13
CA ARG A 564 18.21 -2.94 -20.64
C ARG A 564 18.09 -3.07 -22.16
N LEU A 565 16.90 -2.87 -22.70
CA LEU A 565 16.68 -2.95 -24.15
C LEU A 565 17.48 -1.88 -24.92
N ILE A 566 17.62 -0.67 -24.39
CA ILE A 566 18.49 0.37 -24.98
C ILE A 566 19.96 -0.06 -24.90
N PHE A 567 20.37 -0.67 -23.79
CA PHE A 567 21.72 -1.19 -23.68
C PHE A 567 21.98 -2.31 -24.68
N ASP A 568 21.16 -3.36 -24.70
CA ASP A 568 21.37 -4.56 -25.48
C ASP A 568 21.30 -4.31 -27.00
N HIS A 569 20.36 -3.47 -27.45
CA HIS A 569 20.10 -3.20 -28.89
C HIS A 569 20.57 -1.82 -29.38
N GLY A 570 21.18 -1.02 -28.51
CA GLY A 570 21.69 0.30 -28.80
C GLY A 570 23.15 0.49 -28.40
N LEU A 571 23.41 0.57 -27.10
CA LEU A 571 24.73 0.90 -26.57
C LEU A 571 25.76 -0.24 -26.76
N TRP A 572 25.37 -1.49 -26.54
CA TRP A 572 26.28 -2.61 -26.72
C TRP A 572 26.74 -2.77 -28.18
N PRO A 573 25.87 -2.79 -29.19
CA PRO A 573 26.29 -2.75 -30.58
C PRO A 573 27.16 -1.55 -30.93
N ALA A 574 26.88 -0.37 -30.40
CA ALA A 574 27.68 0.83 -30.58
C ALA A 574 29.09 0.66 -29.99
N ALA A 575 29.20 0.11 -28.78
CA ALA A 575 30.47 -0.17 -28.13
C ALA A 575 31.32 -1.16 -28.97
N MET A 576 30.70 -2.24 -29.42
CA MET A 576 31.35 -3.23 -30.29
C MET A 576 31.86 -2.60 -31.59
N ALA A 577 31.07 -1.72 -32.21
CA ALA A 577 31.48 -1.02 -33.44
C ALA A 577 32.69 -0.10 -33.18
N ILE A 578 32.72 0.64 -32.06
CA ILE A 578 33.87 1.50 -31.73
C ILE A 578 35.11 0.67 -31.45
N TRP A 579 35.02 -0.39 -30.64
CA TRP A 579 36.16 -1.23 -30.30
C TRP A 579 36.71 -2.00 -31.50
N GLN A 580 35.86 -2.38 -32.47
CA GLN A 580 36.27 -3.05 -33.73
C GLN A 580 36.96 -2.10 -34.67
N SER A 581 36.64 -0.79 -34.61
CA SER A 581 37.19 0.18 -35.55
C SER A 581 38.67 0.51 -35.30
N GLY A 582 39.22 0.31 -34.10
CA GLY A 582 40.61 0.51 -33.69
C GLY A 582 41.23 1.85 -34.11
N PRO A 583 42.30 2.31 -33.48
CA PRO A 583 43.02 3.48 -33.97
C PRO A 583 43.81 3.13 -35.26
N GLY A 584 43.25 3.47 -36.45
CA GLY A 584 43.90 3.30 -37.72
C GLY A 584 43.10 2.71 -38.87
N GLY A 585 41.81 2.39 -38.69
CA GLY A 585 40.93 1.98 -39.81
C GLY A 585 41.31 0.65 -40.49
N GLY A 586 42.13 -0.18 -39.89
CA GLY A 586 42.46 -1.52 -40.39
C GLY A 586 41.40 -2.53 -40.03
N GLN A 587 41.15 -3.53 -40.86
CA GLN A 587 40.31 -4.70 -40.48
C GLN A 587 40.95 -5.37 -39.26
N ALA A 588 40.40 -5.09 -38.08
CA ALA A 588 40.77 -5.79 -36.87
C ALA A 588 40.25 -7.25 -36.89
N ALA A 589 41.01 -8.17 -36.29
CA ALA A 589 40.52 -9.51 -36.05
C ALA A 589 39.19 -9.50 -35.31
N PRO A 590 38.27 -10.47 -35.51
CA PRO A 590 37.00 -10.49 -34.86
C PRO A 590 37.22 -10.41 -33.34
N LEU A 591 36.68 -9.35 -32.72
CA LEU A 591 36.69 -9.16 -31.26
C LEU A 591 35.82 -10.20 -30.60
N VAL A 592 36.40 -10.99 -29.73
CA VAL A 592 35.66 -11.92 -28.84
C VAL A 592 35.47 -11.22 -27.52
N VAL A 593 34.58 -10.24 -27.46
CA VAL A 593 34.16 -9.60 -26.21
C VAL A 593 32.73 -10.04 -25.93
N ARG A 594 32.53 -10.60 -24.73
CA ARG A 594 31.21 -11.07 -24.31
C ARG A 594 30.46 -9.96 -23.65
N ARG A 595 29.13 -9.94 -23.87
CA ARG A 595 28.24 -8.97 -23.26
C ARG A 595 28.29 -9.02 -21.72
N GLU A 596 28.47 -10.20 -21.14
CA GLU A 596 28.57 -10.46 -19.70
C GLU A 596 29.83 -9.84 -19.07
N ASP A 597 30.86 -9.54 -19.87
CA ASP A 597 32.08 -8.87 -19.42
C ASP A 597 31.92 -7.34 -19.39
N ALA A 598 30.81 -6.80 -19.94
CA ALA A 598 30.51 -5.38 -19.94
C ALA A 598 30.21 -4.88 -18.52
N ARG A 599 30.85 -3.76 -18.16
CA ARG A 599 30.61 -3.07 -16.86
C ARG A 599 30.81 -1.58 -17.02
N TRP A 600 30.00 -0.84 -16.28
CA TRP A 600 30.18 0.58 -16.10
C TRP A 600 31.24 0.83 -15.03
N VAL A 601 32.19 1.71 -15.34
CA VAL A 601 33.29 2.17 -14.47
C VAL A 601 33.32 3.69 -14.49
N GLU A 602 34.19 4.28 -13.65
CA GLU A 602 34.40 5.72 -13.75
C GLU A 602 34.85 6.10 -15.18
N GLY A 603 34.13 7.02 -15.78
CA GLY A 603 34.35 7.50 -17.13
C GLY A 603 33.57 6.78 -18.25
N GLY A 604 32.90 5.65 -18.00
CA GLY A 604 32.08 5.01 -19.02
C GLY A 604 31.98 3.48 -18.99
N LEU A 605 31.61 2.90 -20.13
CA LEU A 605 31.48 1.47 -20.32
C LEU A 605 32.81 0.86 -20.76
N THR A 606 33.17 -0.27 -20.16
CA THR A 606 34.30 -1.11 -20.59
C THR A 606 33.91 -2.59 -20.59
N ALA A 607 34.74 -3.41 -21.23
CA ALA A 607 34.71 -4.88 -21.14
C ALA A 607 36.16 -5.39 -21.08
N ALA A 608 36.37 -6.66 -20.86
CA ALA A 608 37.69 -7.24 -20.62
C ALA A 608 38.76 -6.75 -21.61
N GLY A 609 39.67 -5.91 -21.15
CA GLY A 609 40.81 -5.39 -21.93
C GLY A 609 40.48 -4.26 -22.93
N MET A 610 39.24 -3.79 -22.98
CA MET A 610 38.81 -2.72 -23.85
C MET A 610 38.98 -1.33 -23.24
N GLU A 611 39.12 -0.29 -24.07
CA GLU A 611 39.10 1.10 -23.64
C GLU A 611 37.78 1.46 -23.00
N VAL A 612 37.80 2.42 -22.07
CA VAL A 612 36.58 2.98 -21.48
C VAL A 612 35.91 3.94 -22.45
N LEU A 613 34.62 3.74 -22.71
CA LEU A 613 33.81 4.56 -23.62
C LEU A 613 32.80 5.39 -22.83
N SER A 614 32.88 6.72 -22.98
CA SER A 614 31.91 7.59 -22.33
C SER A 614 30.50 7.38 -22.90
N LEU A 615 29.47 7.66 -22.09
CA LEU A 615 28.08 7.51 -22.53
C LEU A 615 27.77 8.40 -23.76
N GLU A 616 28.32 9.62 -23.81
CA GLU A 616 28.11 10.54 -24.92
C GLU A 616 28.73 10.00 -26.24
N ARG A 617 29.91 9.38 -26.14
CA ARG A 617 30.55 8.74 -27.32
C ARG A 617 29.74 7.55 -27.80
N LEU A 618 29.24 6.75 -26.87
CA LEU A 618 28.37 5.59 -27.16
C LEU A 618 27.04 6.04 -27.76
N ALA A 619 26.40 7.06 -27.19
CA ALA A 619 25.13 7.58 -27.69
C ALA A 619 25.26 8.13 -29.13
N LYS A 620 26.32 8.91 -29.43
CA LYS A 620 26.60 9.37 -30.78
C LYS A 620 26.78 8.22 -31.77
N GLN A 621 27.53 7.17 -31.39
CA GLN A 621 27.73 6.00 -32.24
C GLN A 621 26.40 5.24 -32.43
N LEU A 622 25.58 5.08 -31.37
CA LEU A 622 24.25 4.49 -31.44
C LEU A 622 23.36 5.24 -32.47
N TYR A 623 23.37 6.59 -32.41
CA TYR A 623 22.59 7.43 -33.34
C TYR A 623 23.08 7.31 -34.78
N GLN A 624 24.38 7.24 -34.98
CA GLN A 624 24.96 7.01 -36.33
C GLN A 624 24.57 5.65 -36.91
N MET A 625 24.42 4.63 -36.08
CA MET A 625 24.03 3.28 -36.48
C MET A 625 22.52 3.10 -36.60
N GLY A 626 21.71 4.05 -36.16
CA GLY A 626 20.26 3.91 -36.14
C GLY A 626 19.77 2.86 -35.12
N GLY A 627 20.54 2.63 -34.06
CA GLY A 627 20.20 1.68 -33.00
C GLY A 627 19.00 2.09 -32.17
N ILE A 628 18.55 1.21 -31.28
CA ILE A 628 17.43 1.51 -30.35
C ILE A 628 17.90 2.54 -29.32
N ALA A 629 17.30 3.72 -29.34
CA ALA A 629 17.55 4.85 -28.47
C ALA A 629 16.40 5.13 -27.48
N GLY A 630 15.32 4.38 -27.59
CA GLY A 630 14.18 4.47 -26.65
C GLY A 630 13.40 3.17 -26.60
N ALA A 631 12.91 2.82 -25.41
CA ALA A 631 12.04 1.69 -25.18
C ALA A 631 10.91 2.09 -24.23
N ALA A 632 9.68 1.76 -24.59
CA ALA A 632 8.51 1.82 -23.73
C ALA A 632 8.01 0.40 -23.50
N VAL A 633 7.88 0.01 -22.25
CA VAL A 633 7.49 -1.35 -21.87
C VAL A 633 6.27 -1.33 -20.98
N HIS A 634 5.47 -2.38 -21.10
CA HIS A 634 4.43 -2.76 -20.15
C HIS A 634 4.81 -4.09 -19.52
N VAL A 635 4.55 -4.24 -18.22
CA VAL A 635 4.85 -5.45 -17.46
C VAL A 635 3.63 -5.90 -16.70
N PHE A 636 3.46 -7.20 -16.56
CA PHE A 636 2.43 -7.83 -15.73
C PHE A 636 3.06 -8.93 -14.85
N ASN A 637 2.69 -8.96 -13.59
CA ASN A 637 3.10 -10.00 -12.65
C ASN A 637 1.89 -10.54 -11.88
N ARG A 638 1.82 -11.86 -11.81
CA ARG A 638 0.97 -12.61 -10.90
C ARG A 638 1.83 -13.79 -10.44
N TRP A 639 2.49 -13.72 -9.27
CA TRP A 639 3.52 -14.65 -8.72
C TRP A 639 4.71 -15.00 -9.65
N GLN A 640 4.66 -14.66 -10.88
CA GLN A 640 5.77 -14.62 -11.84
C GLN A 640 5.49 -13.55 -12.90
N TRP A 641 6.53 -13.11 -13.58
CA TRP A 641 6.40 -12.17 -14.69
C TRP A 641 5.74 -12.82 -15.90
N ALA A 642 4.86 -12.08 -16.55
CA ALA A 642 4.45 -12.42 -17.90
C ALA A 642 5.66 -12.27 -18.83
N GLU A 643 5.74 -13.14 -19.82
CA GLU A 643 6.76 -13.10 -20.85
C GLU A 643 6.12 -13.00 -22.24
N ALA A 644 6.79 -12.37 -23.17
CA ALA A 644 6.36 -12.40 -24.56
C ALA A 644 7.55 -12.48 -25.52
N ASP A 645 7.29 -13.09 -26.68
CA ASP A 645 8.27 -13.20 -27.77
C ASP A 645 8.11 -12.00 -28.71
N PHE A 646 9.22 -11.25 -28.91
CA PHE A 646 9.30 -10.10 -29.81
C PHE A 646 10.38 -10.34 -30.87
N THR A 647 10.24 -9.70 -32.01
CA THR A 647 11.32 -9.69 -33.05
C THR A 647 12.12 -8.41 -32.93
N LEU A 648 13.37 -8.54 -32.49
CA LEU A 648 14.32 -7.43 -32.33
C LEU A 648 15.55 -7.69 -33.21
N SER A 649 15.92 -6.72 -34.05
CA SER A 649 17.05 -6.82 -34.95
C SER A 649 17.04 -8.11 -35.81
N GLY A 650 15.85 -8.61 -36.19
CA GLY A 650 15.65 -9.81 -36.98
C GLY A 650 15.64 -11.14 -36.18
N ASN A 651 15.89 -11.11 -34.89
CA ASN A 651 15.88 -12.29 -34.01
C ASN A 651 14.64 -12.31 -33.13
N SER A 652 14.12 -13.49 -32.86
CA SER A 652 13.06 -13.68 -31.87
C SER A 652 13.68 -13.76 -30.46
N GLU A 653 13.22 -12.90 -29.55
CA GLU A 653 13.67 -12.84 -28.17
C GLU A 653 12.48 -12.95 -27.25
N ARG A 654 12.58 -13.80 -26.22
CA ARG A 654 11.63 -13.88 -25.13
C ARG A 654 12.04 -12.92 -24.03
N LEU A 655 11.18 -11.97 -23.71
CA LEU A 655 11.43 -10.91 -22.74
C LEU A 655 10.42 -11.02 -21.58
N PRO A 656 10.80 -10.70 -20.33
CA PRO A 656 9.91 -10.74 -19.18
C PRO A 656 9.01 -9.48 -19.10
N ILE A 657 8.37 -9.16 -20.22
CA ILE A 657 7.45 -8.04 -20.44
C ILE A 657 6.29 -8.51 -21.31
N ASP A 658 5.15 -7.85 -21.25
CA ASP A 658 3.99 -8.20 -22.08
C ASP A 658 3.59 -7.13 -23.08
N GLY A 659 4.29 -6.00 -23.13
CA GLY A 659 4.14 -4.96 -24.15
C GLY A 659 5.46 -4.26 -24.41
N LEU A 660 5.71 -3.91 -25.68
CA LEU A 660 6.95 -3.24 -26.10
C LEU A 660 6.70 -2.28 -27.26
N ALA A 661 7.19 -1.05 -27.12
CA ALA A 661 7.42 -0.14 -28.23
C ALA A 661 8.88 0.34 -28.19
N VAL A 662 9.49 0.47 -29.36
CA VAL A 662 10.87 0.92 -29.49
C VAL A 662 10.97 2.16 -30.36
N ARG A 663 11.97 3.00 -30.08
CA ARG A 663 12.33 4.16 -30.86
C ARG A 663 13.78 3.99 -31.32
N ASN A 664 13.98 3.86 -32.63
CA ASN A 664 15.31 3.94 -33.18
C ASN A 664 15.81 5.41 -33.16
N ALA A 665 17.11 5.58 -33.11
CA ALA A 665 17.75 6.90 -33.14
C ALA A 665 17.20 7.79 -34.27
N GLY A 666 16.72 8.98 -33.92
CA GLY A 666 16.13 9.94 -34.86
C GLY A 666 14.73 9.61 -35.39
N GLY A 667 14.14 8.51 -34.94
CA GLY A 667 12.77 8.07 -35.33
C GLY A 667 11.72 8.28 -34.26
N GLU A 668 10.50 7.79 -34.56
CA GLU A 668 9.34 7.76 -33.64
C GLU A 668 9.20 6.40 -32.97
N PHE A 669 8.46 6.35 -31.86
CA PHE A 669 8.11 5.08 -31.21
C PHE A 669 7.23 4.24 -32.14
N LYS A 670 7.54 2.94 -32.19
CA LYS A 670 6.76 1.94 -32.92
C LYS A 670 6.48 0.77 -31.99
N THR A 671 5.20 0.46 -31.77
CA THR A 671 4.78 -0.74 -31.06
C THR A 671 5.22 -1.98 -31.82
N LEU A 672 5.89 -2.91 -31.15
CA LEU A 672 6.25 -4.19 -31.70
C LEU A 672 5.16 -5.23 -31.43
N PRO A 673 4.75 -6.01 -32.44
CA PRO A 673 3.80 -7.09 -32.23
C PRO A 673 4.42 -8.19 -31.35
N ARG A 674 3.62 -8.74 -30.48
CA ARG A 674 3.96 -9.97 -29.74
C ARG A 674 3.73 -11.15 -30.67
N ASN A 675 4.74 -11.96 -30.91
CA ASN A 675 4.59 -13.22 -31.63
C ASN A 675 3.82 -14.24 -30.78
N GLN A 676 4.11 -14.25 -29.49
CA GLN A 676 3.38 -15.02 -28.49
C GLN A 676 3.52 -14.33 -27.10
N VAL A 677 2.51 -14.51 -26.23
CA VAL A 677 2.54 -14.05 -24.85
C VAL A 677 2.27 -15.22 -23.90
N TYR A 678 2.95 -15.22 -22.76
CA TYR A 678 2.86 -16.27 -21.74
C TYR A 678 2.50 -15.59 -20.42
N TYR A 679 1.20 -15.50 -20.15
CA TYR A 679 0.72 -15.01 -18.88
C TYR A 679 0.78 -16.10 -17.80
N PRO A 680 1.09 -15.73 -16.54
CA PRO A 680 0.95 -16.66 -15.43
C PRO A 680 -0.47 -17.22 -15.36
N PRO A 681 -0.65 -18.49 -14.96
CA PRO A 681 -1.98 -19.07 -14.76
C PRO A 681 -2.83 -18.23 -13.80
N THR A 682 -4.15 -18.17 -14.04
CA THR A 682 -5.06 -17.36 -13.22
C THR A 682 -5.29 -17.95 -11.84
N GLN A 683 -5.11 -19.24 -11.70
CA GLN A 683 -5.33 -19.98 -10.47
C GLN A 683 -4.07 -20.70 -10.01
N ARG A 684 -3.44 -20.15 -9.03
CA ARG A 684 -2.48 -20.84 -8.21
C ARG A 684 -2.81 -20.53 -6.75
N ASN A 685 -3.76 -21.28 -6.20
CA ASN A 685 -4.20 -21.10 -4.83
C ASN A 685 -4.79 -19.73 -4.52
N ASN A 686 -5.17 -18.95 -5.56
CA ASN A 686 -5.85 -17.67 -5.40
C ASN A 686 -5.24 -16.76 -4.30
N ALA A 687 -3.95 -16.92 -4.04
CA ALA A 687 -3.27 -16.16 -3.02
C ALA A 687 -2.95 -14.78 -3.57
N ALA A 688 -3.52 -13.76 -2.96
CA ALA A 688 -3.09 -12.39 -3.17
C ALA A 688 -1.65 -12.18 -2.65
N VAL A 689 -1.20 -13.04 -1.74
CA VAL A 689 0.08 -12.95 -1.04
C VAL A 689 1.10 -13.88 -1.67
N THR A 690 2.09 -13.32 -2.32
CA THR A 690 3.12 -14.08 -3.05
C THR A 690 4.53 -13.86 -2.58
N TYR A 691 4.85 -12.63 -2.16
CA TYR A 691 6.22 -12.24 -1.77
C TYR A 691 6.18 -11.52 -0.43
N TYR A 692 7.16 -11.80 0.43
CA TYR A 692 7.26 -11.21 1.75
C TYR A 692 8.59 -10.47 1.95
N SER A 693 8.51 -9.35 2.68
CA SER A 693 9.62 -8.74 3.38
C SER A 693 9.41 -8.89 4.89
N ALA A 694 10.50 -8.97 5.65
CA ALA A 694 10.44 -9.21 7.09
C ALA A 694 11.17 -8.12 7.88
N VAL A 695 10.59 -7.76 9.03
CA VAL A 695 11.20 -6.78 9.95
C VAL A 695 10.96 -7.22 11.39
N GLY A 696 12.01 -7.14 12.20
CA GLY A 696 11.96 -7.29 13.65
C GLY A 696 12.37 -5.98 14.33
N THR A 697 11.70 -5.61 15.41
CA THR A 697 12.03 -4.41 16.20
C THR A 697 12.20 -4.77 17.67
N LEU A 698 13.32 -4.35 18.24
CA LEU A 698 13.59 -4.33 19.68
C LEU A 698 13.35 -2.93 20.21
N ALA A 699 12.68 -2.80 21.34
CA ALA A 699 12.43 -1.53 22.00
C ALA A 699 12.75 -1.61 23.50
N GLU A 700 13.48 -0.61 24.00
CA GLU A 700 13.71 -0.37 25.44
C GLU A 700 12.86 0.81 25.89
N VAL A 701 12.11 0.63 26.94
CA VAL A 701 11.25 1.69 27.49
C VAL A 701 11.49 1.91 28.98
N ALA A 702 11.29 3.14 29.43
CA ALA A 702 11.10 3.47 30.81
C ALA A 702 9.65 3.94 31.05
N VAL A 703 9.01 3.43 32.09
CA VAL A 703 7.64 3.79 32.48
C VAL A 703 7.68 4.50 33.82
N ASP A 704 7.21 5.74 33.86
CA ASP A 704 7.09 6.51 35.09
C ASP A 704 5.92 6.02 35.93
N ILE A 705 6.17 5.58 37.14
CA ILE A 705 5.15 4.95 38.02
C ILE A 705 4.05 5.95 38.42
N ALA A 706 4.42 7.21 38.64
CA ALA A 706 3.47 8.20 39.15
C ALA A 706 2.54 8.73 38.05
N THR A 707 3.05 8.85 36.82
CA THR A 707 2.34 9.47 35.70
C THR A 707 1.83 8.46 34.66
N GLY A 708 2.42 7.25 34.60
CA GLY A 708 2.17 6.26 33.55
C GLY A 708 2.83 6.62 32.22
N GLN A 709 3.63 7.69 32.16
CA GLN A 709 4.30 8.12 30.94
C GLN A 709 5.36 7.11 30.50
N VAL A 710 5.40 6.83 29.19
CA VAL A 710 6.36 5.94 28.56
C VAL A 710 7.42 6.77 27.86
N GLU A 711 8.68 6.52 28.17
CA GLU A 711 9.84 7.07 27.48
C GLU A 711 10.53 5.97 26.68
N LEU A 712 10.71 6.18 25.38
CA LEU A 712 11.49 5.27 24.54
C LEU A 712 12.98 5.57 24.76
N LEU A 713 13.69 4.61 25.33
CA LEU A 713 15.12 4.74 25.64
C LEU A 713 16.00 4.42 24.43
N ASN A 714 15.77 3.26 23.81
CA ASN A 714 16.48 2.79 22.62
C ASN A 714 15.56 1.91 21.77
N HIS A 715 15.89 1.80 20.50
CA HIS A 715 15.25 0.87 19.59
C HIS A 715 16.23 0.41 18.51
N HIS A 716 16.00 -0.81 18.03
CA HIS A 716 16.81 -1.42 17.00
C HIS A 716 15.90 -2.20 16.03
N SER A 717 16.04 -1.95 14.74
CA SER A 717 15.28 -2.65 13.70
C SER A 717 16.21 -3.57 12.89
N ILE A 718 15.73 -4.77 12.59
CA ILE A 718 16.41 -5.74 11.74
C ILE A 718 15.52 -5.97 10.53
N MET A 719 16.01 -5.63 9.33
CA MET A 719 15.24 -5.62 8.10
C MET A 719 15.75 -6.60 7.06
N GLU A 720 14.85 -7.34 6.44
CA GLU A 720 15.09 -8.14 5.24
C GLU A 720 14.27 -7.56 4.08
N CYS A 721 14.93 -7.05 3.04
CA CYS A 721 14.28 -6.46 1.86
C CYS A 721 15.02 -6.71 0.54
N GLY A 722 15.81 -7.78 0.44
CA GLY A 722 16.56 -8.10 -0.77
C GLY A 722 17.67 -7.10 -1.10
N ASN A 723 17.96 -6.90 -2.38
CA ASN A 723 18.93 -5.89 -2.82
C ASN A 723 18.40 -4.47 -2.62
N LEU A 724 19.27 -3.57 -2.16
CA LEU A 724 18.93 -2.16 -1.92
C LEU A 724 19.11 -1.36 -3.21
N ILE A 725 18.10 -0.57 -3.57
CA ILE A 725 18.22 0.37 -4.68
C ILE A 725 18.93 1.65 -4.21
N VAL A 726 18.45 2.23 -3.10
CA VAL A 726 19.01 3.41 -2.45
C VAL A 726 19.01 3.18 -0.93
N PRO A 727 20.15 2.82 -0.34
CA PRO A 727 20.21 2.46 1.09
C PRO A 727 19.69 3.53 2.05
N GLU A 728 19.96 4.80 1.75
CA GLU A 728 19.53 5.93 2.57
C GLU A 728 18.01 6.06 2.65
N LEU A 729 17.31 5.73 1.57
CA LEU A 729 15.85 5.74 1.55
C LEU A 729 15.25 4.61 2.38
N VAL A 730 15.92 3.48 2.47
CA VAL A 730 15.51 2.36 3.34
C VAL A 730 15.56 2.79 4.81
N SER A 731 16.66 3.41 5.25
CA SER A 731 16.78 3.95 6.60
C SER A 731 15.71 5.02 6.87
N GLY A 732 15.44 5.91 5.91
CA GLY A 732 14.37 6.91 6.01
C GLY A 732 12.97 6.26 6.19
N GLN A 733 12.70 5.15 5.51
CA GLN A 733 11.44 4.42 5.68
C GLN A 733 11.32 3.75 7.05
N LEU A 734 12.42 3.22 7.60
CA LEU A 734 12.47 2.69 8.97
C LEU A 734 12.16 3.78 10.01
N GLN A 735 12.76 4.96 9.87
CA GLN A 735 12.50 6.11 10.74
C GLN A 735 11.03 6.56 10.70
N GLY A 736 10.48 6.72 9.49
CA GLY A 736 9.07 7.09 9.32
C GLY A 736 8.11 6.01 9.83
N GLY A 737 8.45 4.73 9.67
CA GLY A 737 7.70 3.60 10.23
C GLY A 737 7.72 3.59 11.75
N LEU A 738 8.86 3.87 12.36
CA LEU A 738 9.02 4.01 13.80
C LEU A 738 8.10 5.09 14.36
N ALA A 739 8.14 6.30 13.79
CA ALA A 739 7.29 7.40 14.24
C ALA A 739 5.80 7.04 14.20
N MET A 740 5.33 6.45 13.11
CA MET A 740 3.93 6.01 12.98
C MET A 740 3.59 4.88 13.95
N GLY A 741 4.49 3.91 14.15
CA GLY A 741 4.29 2.82 15.11
C GLY A 741 4.17 3.32 16.55
N ILE A 742 5.01 4.27 16.96
CA ILE A 742 4.94 4.93 18.28
C ILE A 742 3.61 5.68 18.41
N GLY A 743 3.22 6.45 17.38
CA GLY A 743 1.94 7.17 17.38
C GLY A 743 0.77 6.23 17.58
N HIS A 744 0.72 5.16 16.82
CA HIS A 744 -0.36 4.16 16.91
C HIS A 744 -0.39 3.42 18.25
N ALA A 745 0.77 3.10 18.80
CA ALA A 745 0.86 2.38 20.08
C ALA A 745 0.46 3.24 21.30
N LEU A 746 0.83 4.54 21.31
CA LEU A 746 0.84 5.34 22.53
C LEU A 746 0.04 6.65 22.47
N HIS A 747 -0.11 7.30 21.30
CA HIS A 747 -0.53 8.71 21.25
C HIS A 747 -1.78 8.98 20.42
N GLU A 748 -1.88 8.38 19.25
CA GLU A 748 -2.89 8.73 18.25
C GLU A 748 -4.23 8.06 18.55
N TYR A 749 -5.28 8.88 18.68
CA TYR A 749 -6.63 8.41 18.96
C TYR A 749 -7.66 9.37 18.38
N LEU A 750 -8.65 8.83 17.66
CA LEU A 750 -9.82 9.55 17.20
C LEU A 750 -11.09 8.87 17.69
N PRO A 751 -11.96 9.56 18.43
CA PRO A 751 -13.32 9.08 18.66
C PRO A 751 -14.07 8.92 17.32
N LEU A 752 -14.82 7.82 17.18
CA LEU A 752 -15.55 7.57 15.93
C LEU A 752 -16.79 8.45 15.77
N TYR A 753 -17.47 8.73 16.89
CA TYR A 753 -18.78 9.36 16.88
C TYR A 753 -18.84 10.62 17.76
N GLU A 754 -19.29 10.51 18.98
CA GLU A 754 -19.48 11.62 19.89
C GLU A 754 -18.16 12.36 20.13
N ASP A 755 -18.22 13.67 19.99
CA ASP A 755 -17.04 14.55 20.02
C ASP A 755 -15.90 14.13 19.06
N GLY A 756 -16.23 13.39 18.01
CA GLY A 756 -15.28 12.97 16.97
C GLY A 756 -14.99 14.06 15.92
N PRO A 757 -14.07 13.79 15.00
CA PRO A 757 -13.63 14.78 14.02
C PRO A 757 -14.72 15.24 13.05
N GLY A 758 -15.82 14.49 12.91
CA GLY A 758 -17.00 14.90 12.12
C GLY A 758 -17.66 16.19 12.59
N ASN A 759 -17.43 16.64 13.80
CA ASN A 759 -17.92 17.93 14.31
C ASN A 759 -17.14 19.14 13.77
N GLY A 760 -16.04 18.94 13.04
CA GLY A 760 -15.23 19.99 12.43
C GLY A 760 -14.29 20.73 13.38
N THR A 761 -14.16 20.31 14.66
CA THR A 761 -13.33 21.00 15.67
C THR A 761 -11.97 20.39 15.89
N TRP A 762 -11.65 19.28 15.19
CA TRP A 762 -10.40 18.56 15.32
C TRP A 762 -9.31 19.12 14.40
N ASN A 763 -8.12 19.27 14.95
CA ASN A 763 -6.85 19.44 14.27
C ASN A 763 -5.72 18.99 15.20
N PHE A 764 -4.47 19.38 14.94
CA PHE A 764 -3.33 19.03 15.79
C PHE A 764 -3.32 19.71 17.18
N ASN A 765 -4.32 20.51 17.52
CA ASN A 765 -4.52 20.99 18.90
C ASN A 765 -5.16 19.92 19.81
N ARG A 766 -5.87 18.96 19.23
CA ARG A 766 -6.57 17.87 19.92
C ARG A 766 -6.00 16.50 19.59
N TYR A 767 -5.43 16.34 18.40
CA TYR A 767 -4.84 15.10 17.91
C TYR A 767 -3.33 15.13 18.10
N HIS A 768 -2.80 14.16 18.84
CA HIS A 768 -1.40 14.15 19.26
C HIS A 768 -0.60 13.19 18.40
N LEU A 769 0.27 13.75 17.56
CA LEU A 769 1.31 13.00 16.87
C LEU A 769 2.54 12.88 17.77
N PRO A 770 3.37 11.84 17.60
CA PRO A 770 4.67 11.77 18.26
C PRO A 770 5.54 13.00 17.92
N ARG A 771 6.16 13.57 18.92
CA ARG A 771 7.16 14.63 18.75
C ARG A 771 8.52 14.01 18.41
N ALA A 772 9.45 14.82 17.93
CA ALA A 772 10.82 14.36 17.68
C ALA A 772 11.47 13.75 18.92
N SER A 773 11.17 14.31 20.12
CA SER A 773 11.62 13.76 21.41
C SER A 773 11.05 12.37 21.70
N ASP A 774 9.79 12.13 21.33
CA ASP A 774 9.10 10.85 21.62
C ASP A 774 9.61 9.74 20.71
N VAL A 775 9.98 10.09 19.47
CA VAL A 775 10.54 9.14 18.48
C VAL A 775 11.99 8.78 18.80
N ALA A 776 12.75 9.69 19.44
CA ALA A 776 14.17 9.51 19.75
C ALA A 776 14.96 8.96 18.54
N VAL A 777 14.71 9.52 17.35
CA VAL A 777 15.25 9.04 16.07
C VAL A 777 16.79 8.94 16.05
N TRP A 778 17.45 9.81 16.80
CA TRP A 778 18.92 9.80 16.97
C TRP A 778 19.46 8.60 17.78
N LYS A 779 18.60 7.83 18.39
CA LYS A 779 18.93 6.58 19.10
C LYS A 779 18.56 5.34 18.27
N GLN A 780 18.04 5.55 17.07
CA GLN A 780 17.74 4.45 16.16
C GLN A 780 19.01 3.83 15.65
N THR A 781 19.03 2.50 15.74
CA THR A 781 19.99 1.66 15.04
C THR A 781 19.26 0.64 14.18
N ASP A 782 19.88 0.19 13.12
CA ASP A 782 19.33 -0.82 12.23
C ASP A 782 20.41 -1.79 11.72
N ASP A 783 19.95 -2.98 11.42
CA ASP A 783 20.68 -4.00 10.66
C ASP A 783 19.86 -4.39 9.43
N ILE A 784 20.38 -4.16 8.25
CA ILE A 784 19.77 -4.66 7.02
C ILE A 784 20.48 -5.96 6.63
N LEU A 785 19.72 -7.04 6.49
CA LEU A 785 20.28 -8.32 6.05
C LEU A 785 20.81 -8.18 4.61
N PRO A 786 21.99 -8.69 4.31
CA PRO A 786 22.48 -8.69 2.95
C PRO A 786 21.55 -9.50 2.04
N ALA A 787 21.46 -9.12 0.77
CA ALA A 787 20.79 -9.92 -0.23
C ALA A 787 21.42 -11.30 -0.36
N LEU A 788 20.67 -12.30 -0.81
CA LEU A 788 21.18 -13.68 -1.00
C LEU A 788 22.17 -13.77 -2.15
N SER A 789 22.02 -12.89 -3.15
CA SER A 789 22.93 -12.78 -4.30
C SER A 789 22.87 -11.40 -4.91
N GLU A 790 23.79 -11.08 -5.80
CA GLU A 790 23.77 -9.82 -6.57
C GLU A 790 22.54 -9.68 -7.49
N THR A 791 21.92 -10.81 -7.84
CA THR A 791 20.73 -10.86 -8.70
C THR A 791 19.41 -10.96 -7.89
N ASP A 792 19.49 -11.03 -6.56
CA ASP A 792 18.30 -11.06 -5.72
C ASP A 792 17.50 -9.76 -5.91
N PRO A 793 16.18 -9.82 -6.20
CA PRO A 793 15.44 -8.61 -6.44
C PRO A 793 15.27 -7.78 -5.17
N PRO A 794 15.09 -6.46 -5.30
CA PRO A 794 14.65 -5.65 -4.16
C PRO A 794 13.23 -6.05 -3.78
N LYS A 795 12.92 -5.98 -2.49
CA LYS A 795 11.59 -6.29 -1.95
C LYS A 795 10.89 -5.02 -1.48
N GLY A 796 9.58 -5.00 -1.57
CA GLY A 796 8.76 -3.91 -1.05
C GLY A 796 8.81 -3.85 0.47
N MET A 797 9.07 -2.68 1.07
CA MET A 797 9.27 -2.55 2.52
C MET A 797 8.55 -1.37 3.16
N ALA A 798 7.93 -0.51 2.36
CA ALA A 798 7.40 0.76 2.85
C ALA A 798 6.33 0.64 3.96
N GLU A 799 5.57 -0.45 4.00
CA GLU A 799 4.50 -0.64 4.99
C GLU A 799 4.93 -1.49 6.18
N VAL A 800 5.71 -2.56 5.95
CA VAL A 800 6.05 -3.55 6.98
C VAL A 800 6.80 -2.92 8.16
N VAL A 801 7.55 -1.87 7.92
CA VAL A 801 8.47 -1.25 8.90
C VAL A 801 7.78 -0.65 10.14
N MET A 802 6.51 -0.28 10.06
CA MET A 802 5.79 0.29 11.21
C MET A 802 5.12 -0.76 12.11
N ILE A 803 4.83 -1.94 11.57
CA ILE A 803 3.98 -2.93 12.23
C ILE A 803 4.63 -3.52 13.49
N PRO A 804 5.90 -4.00 13.46
CA PRO A 804 6.52 -4.61 14.63
C PRO A 804 6.79 -3.61 15.74
N VAL A 805 6.89 -2.31 15.42
CA VAL A 805 7.10 -1.24 16.41
C VAL A 805 5.96 -1.20 17.43
N VAL A 806 4.71 -1.36 16.98
CA VAL A 806 3.53 -1.36 17.86
C VAL A 806 3.63 -2.50 18.88
N ALA A 807 3.86 -3.72 18.40
CA ALA A 807 3.96 -4.89 19.29
C ALA A 807 5.21 -4.81 20.20
N ALA A 808 6.35 -4.37 19.67
CA ALA A 808 7.57 -4.22 20.47
C ALA A 808 7.37 -3.26 21.66
N LEU A 809 6.72 -2.13 21.43
CA LEU A 809 6.42 -1.16 22.49
C LEU A 809 5.45 -1.71 23.53
N VAL A 810 4.35 -2.31 23.09
CA VAL A 810 3.35 -2.88 24.00
C VAL A 810 3.94 -4.04 24.82
N ASN A 811 4.77 -4.88 24.21
CA ASN A 811 5.48 -5.97 24.89
C ASN A 811 6.55 -5.42 25.86
N ALA A 812 7.24 -4.31 25.50
CA ALA A 812 8.17 -3.64 26.42
C ALA A 812 7.46 -3.05 27.65
N ILE A 813 6.31 -2.43 27.44
CA ILE A 813 5.47 -1.92 28.54
C ILE A 813 4.99 -3.09 29.42
N ALA A 814 4.60 -4.21 28.82
CA ALA A 814 4.22 -5.40 29.58
C ALA A 814 5.38 -5.97 30.41
N ASP A 815 6.61 -5.98 29.87
CA ASP A 815 7.81 -6.36 30.62
C ASP A 815 8.13 -5.38 31.76
N ALA A 816 7.89 -4.10 31.54
CA ALA A 816 8.11 -3.06 32.54
C ALA A 816 7.09 -3.15 33.69
N THR A 817 5.82 -3.34 33.38
CA THR A 817 4.68 -3.22 34.33
C THR A 817 4.19 -4.55 34.88
N GLY A 818 4.49 -5.67 34.20
CA GLY A 818 3.92 -6.98 34.49
C GLY A 818 2.46 -7.13 34.00
N HIS A 819 1.89 -6.13 33.32
CA HIS A 819 0.52 -6.13 32.82
C HIS A 819 0.46 -6.18 31.29
N ARG A 820 -0.45 -6.98 30.73
CA ARG A 820 -0.67 -7.13 29.27
C ARG A 820 -1.79 -6.21 28.79
N PHE A 821 -1.42 -5.13 28.09
CA PHE A 821 -2.38 -4.23 27.46
C PHE A 821 -2.82 -4.81 26.10
N ARG A 822 -4.12 -4.74 25.81
CA ARG A 822 -4.73 -5.30 24.59
C ARG A 822 -5.58 -4.29 23.83
N ASP A 823 -5.81 -3.12 24.41
CA ASP A 823 -6.56 -2.02 23.83
C ASP A 823 -5.60 -0.90 23.46
N LEU A 824 -5.52 -0.56 22.15
CA LEU A 824 -4.68 0.51 21.66
C LEU A 824 -5.48 1.83 21.51
N PRO A 825 -4.83 2.98 21.70
CA PRO A 825 -3.46 3.17 22.18
C PRO A 825 -3.33 2.88 23.69
N VAL A 826 -2.13 2.47 24.10
CA VAL A 826 -1.83 2.29 25.53
C VAL A 826 -1.54 3.66 26.16
N ARG A 827 -2.54 4.27 26.76
CA ARG A 827 -2.43 5.62 27.33
C ARG A 827 -1.79 5.61 28.71
N ALA A 828 -1.17 6.73 29.06
CA ALA A 828 -0.55 6.92 30.36
C ALA A 828 -1.51 6.68 31.54
N GLU A 829 -2.80 7.07 31.39
CA GLU A 829 -3.83 6.82 32.40
C GLU A 829 -4.02 5.32 32.64
N ASN A 830 -4.09 4.52 31.60
CA ASN A 830 -4.27 3.06 31.73
C ASN A 830 -3.07 2.40 32.41
N ILE A 831 -1.86 2.86 32.10
CA ILE A 831 -0.63 2.37 32.73
C ILE A 831 -0.60 2.73 34.21
N ARG A 832 -0.94 3.98 34.52
CA ARG A 832 -0.98 4.46 35.91
C ARG A 832 -1.98 3.67 36.77
N GLU A 833 -3.17 3.38 36.26
CA GLU A 833 -4.19 2.59 36.96
C GLU A 833 -3.69 1.18 37.33
N VAL A 834 -2.85 0.59 36.52
CA VAL A 834 -2.27 -0.74 36.77
C VAL A 834 -1.11 -0.69 37.77
N LEU A 835 -0.37 0.42 37.84
CA LEU A 835 0.79 0.56 38.72
C LEU A 835 0.44 1.07 40.13
N GLN A 836 -0.74 1.62 40.30
CA GLN A 836 -1.30 2.04 41.64
C GLN A 836 -2.03 0.90 42.33
#